data_22d29975ca2828469ed8e6e94951353e
#
_entry.id   22d29975ca2828469ed8e6e94951353e
#
_cell.length_a   1.000
_cell.length_b   1.000
_cell.length_c   1.000
_cell.angle_alpha   90.00
_cell.angle_beta   90.00
_cell.angle_gamma   90.00
#
_symmetry.space_group_name_H-M   'P 1'
#
loop_
_entity.id
_entity.type
_entity.pdbx_description
1 polymer ?
#
loop_
_entity_poly.entity_id
_entity_poly.type
_entity_poly.pdbx_seq_one_letter_code
_entity_poly.pdbx_strand_id
1 'polypeptide(L)'
;MDPAVVLVAITLTALFTPISCSPEHPQAPNSTRRHDYCVLGAGPAGLQMGHFLAKSHRDYVILERNSGPGSFFNFYPRHRKLISINKIYTGRQNREFSLRHDWNSLLSDRPDLLFKRISRDFYPDADAYPRYLAMYVKELDLKVRYGVDIGSVRASDPGGSSGRSYVLTDQYGSQYSCGVLLVSTGLWVPQQVPFVGSDLVEGYESISVDPEEYRNQAVLILGKGNSAFETAQSIMGRASRVHLYSPNPVRLAWQTHYVGDLRAVNNEVLDTYQLKSLDGLVEGRLEDIAIVRREGGRRKAKRGQLYLTLTELLNEGARNGSSNVSAQSLPGFHSDNFSLRQPYNRVIRCLGFHFNFSIFDSSACPPRGGGARGRLPGLTAWYEGRGTPNLFVLGAAAHSRDYRRSAGGFIHGFRYTVRAVHKVLEQRYHSSAWPATRLPTSQLLSWILKRVNEASGPYQMFSVLGDIILLHGSHCDYLEEFPIQALPQLVALSGHKVPKRGLLILVMQYGLNLNNTLGPGRAESEWTRAWKSNFLHPVLYYYDALPTDWDMHNRPTGWPLPRPKAVHHMVEDFLTEWDQPISHSQPLRRFLEHCFHTDLRAFFAESCFRFSLTSRNPPLFCRQGYLKRQGIVGNGKLRQHARDAGLMPGHQDSDDLIEDTTVPEYLPHPGAAVASGVHYDL
;
A
#
# COMPACT_ATOMS: atom_id res chain seq x y z
N MET A 1 64.24 29.68 30.02
CA MET A 1 63.71 29.20 31.30
C MET A 1 62.44 28.38 30.99
N ASP A 2 62.59 27.08 30.92
CA ASP A 2 61.51 26.10 30.79
C ASP A 2 60.77 25.92 32.12
N PRO A 3 59.49 25.61 32.07
CA PRO A 3 59.05 24.60 33.00
C PRO A 3 58.32 23.42 32.32
N ALA A 4 58.78 22.25 32.70
CA ALA A 4 58.32 20.96 32.32
C ALA A 4 56.80 20.72 32.58
N VAL A 5 56.13 20.14 31.58
CA VAL A 5 54.79 19.56 31.73
C VAL A 5 54.96 18.07 31.98
N VAL A 6 54.55 17.64 33.15
CA VAL A 6 54.49 16.23 33.57
C VAL A 6 53.21 15.63 32.93
N LEU A 7 53.37 14.66 32.02
CA LEU A 7 52.31 13.84 31.49
C LEU A 7 52.07 12.66 32.47
N VAL A 8 50.94 12.64 33.13
CA VAL A 8 50.47 11.44 33.90
C VAL A 8 49.65 10.61 32.91
N ALA A 9 50.20 9.49 32.48
CA ALA A 9 49.49 8.48 31.74
C ALA A 9 48.67 7.59 32.68
N ILE A 10 47.34 7.73 32.67
CA ILE A 10 46.44 6.82 33.34
C ILE A 10 46.12 5.69 32.34
N THR A 11 46.71 4.54 32.52
CA THR A 11 46.36 3.30 31.83
C THR A 11 45.08 2.72 32.43
N LEU A 12 43.95 2.94 31.76
CA LEU A 12 42.71 2.21 32.02
C LEU A 12 42.79 0.85 31.31
N THR A 13 43.10 -0.19 32.04
CA THR A 13 42.91 -1.59 31.61
C THR A 13 41.42 -1.92 31.71
N ALA A 14 40.70 -1.77 30.60
CA ALA A 14 39.36 -2.32 30.47
C ALA A 14 39.48 -3.84 30.26
N LEU A 15 39.06 -4.60 31.23
CA LEU A 15 38.82 -6.04 31.13
C LEU A 15 37.67 -6.29 30.15
N PHE A 16 38.01 -6.51 28.88
CA PHE A 16 37.09 -7.12 27.94
C PHE A 16 37.01 -8.60 28.25
N THR A 17 35.97 -9.06 28.90
CA THR A 17 35.56 -10.46 28.85
C THR A 17 34.98 -10.72 27.46
N PRO A 18 35.53 -11.62 26.66
CA PRO A 18 34.90 -12.02 25.40
C PRO A 18 33.61 -12.75 25.76
N ILE A 19 32.46 -12.18 25.37
CA ILE A 19 31.22 -12.95 25.29
C ILE A 19 31.46 -13.99 24.20
N SER A 20 31.75 -15.20 24.61
CA SER A 20 31.83 -16.36 23.74
C SER A 20 30.42 -16.64 23.20
N CYS A 21 30.08 -16.10 22.05
CA CYS A 21 29.06 -16.69 21.21
C CYS A 21 29.65 -17.98 20.67
N SER A 22 29.43 -19.08 21.37
CA SER A 22 29.64 -20.40 20.78
C SER A 22 28.78 -20.49 19.53
N PRO A 23 29.35 -20.79 18.34
CA PRO A 23 28.53 -21.14 17.20
C PRO A 23 27.71 -22.36 17.58
N GLU A 24 26.37 -22.26 17.58
CA GLU A 24 25.53 -23.45 17.67
C GLU A 24 26.03 -24.45 16.62
N HIS A 25 26.57 -25.58 17.11
CA HIS A 25 26.94 -26.69 16.23
C HIS A 25 25.75 -27.02 15.31
N PRO A 26 25.99 -27.33 14.03
CA PRO A 26 24.92 -27.80 13.16
C PRO A 26 24.33 -29.07 13.81
N GLN A 27 23.12 -28.93 14.35
CA GLN A 27 22.38 -30.06 14.88
C GLN A 27 22.20 -31.10 13.76
N ALA A 28 22.26 -32.37 14.12
CA ALA A 28 22.09 -33.49 13.21
C ALA A 28 20.93 -33.30 12.21
N PRO A 29 21.07 -33.71 10.94
CA PRO A 29 20.17 -33.33 9.84
C PRO A 29 18.73 -33.88 9.89
N ASN A 30 18.27 -34.43 11.03
CA ASN A 30 16.99 -35.13 11.12
C ASN A 30 15.98 -34.61 12.15
N SER A 31 16.14 -33.43 12.76
CA SER A 31 15.08 -32.90 13.63
C SER A 31 14.17 -31.93 12.89
N THR A 32 12.97 -32.37 12.54
CA THR A 32 11.93 -31.49 12.01
C THR A 32 11.45 -30.55 13.13
N ARG A 33 11.67 -29.26 12.98
CA ARG A 33 11.17 -28.22 13.90
C ARG A 33 9.72 -27.91 13.56
N ARG A 34 8.82 -28.09 14.54
CA ARG A 34 7.39 -27.82 14.34
C ARG A 34 7.01 -26.45 14.88
N HIS A 35 6.22 -25.72 14.11
CA HIS A 35 5.61 -24.44 14.50
C HIS A 35 4.16 -24.38 14.04
N ASP A 36 3.33 -23.68 14.77
CA ASP A 36 1.95 -23.41 14.32
C ASP A 36 1.95 -22.51 13.09
N TYR A 37 2.80 -21.46 13.12
CA TYR A 37 2.96 -20.50 12.03
C TYR A 37 4.40 -20.38 11.59
N CYS A 38 4.64 -20.54 10.28
CA CYS A 38 5.90 -20.16 9.68
C CYS A 38 5.71 -18.97 8.76
N VAL A 39 6.48 -17.92 8.98
CA VAL A 39 6.51 -16.72 8.13
C VAL A 39 7.77 -16.78 7.27
N LEU A 40 7.61 -16.84 5.96
CA LEU A 40 8.73 -16.92 5.03
C LEU A 40 9.10 -15.52 4.52
N GLY A 41 10.24 -15.00 5.00
CA GLY A 41 10.80 -13.69 4.69
C GLY A 41 10.59 -12.65 5.81
N ALA A 42 11.70 -11.99 6.23
CA ALA A 42 11.71 -10.89 7.21
C ALA A 42 11.68 -9.51 6.52
N GLY A 43 10.93 -9.38 5.45
CA GLY A 43 10.57 -8.10 4.86
C GLY A 43 9.47 -7.39 5.67
N PRO A 44 9.05 -6.18 5.25
CA PRO A 44 8.04 -5.39 5.97
C PRO A 44 6.76 -6.16 6.30
N ALA A 45 6.25 -6.97 5.36
CA ALA A 45 5.02 -7.73 5.56
C ALA A 45 5.19 -8.89 6.55
N GLY A 46 6.33 -9.60 6.49
CA GLY A 46 6.61 -10.70 7.41
C GLY A 46 6.82 -10.20 8.85
N LEU A 47 7.54 -9.09 9.01
CA LEU A 47 7.73 -8.46 10.33
C LEU A 47 6.41 -7.88 10.87
N GLN A 48 5.57 -7.32 10.02
CA GLN A 48 4.24 -6.86 10.43
C GLN A 48 3.37 -8.02 10.93
N MET A 49 3.39 -9.17 10.26
CA MET A 49 2.69 -10.37 10.71
C MET A 49 3.32 -10.93 12.00
N GLY A 50 4.65 -10.97 12.07
CA GLY A 50 5.37 -11.39 13.28
C GLY A 50 4.98 -10.57 14.52
N HIS A 51 4.82 -9.25 14.37
CA HIS A 51 4.32 -8.37 15.43
C HIS A 51 2.91 -8.79 15.91
N PHE A 52 1.98 -9.05 14.99
CA PHE A 52 0.63 -9.45 15.36
C PHE A 52 0.59 -10.84 16.03
N LEU A 53 1.36 -11.81 15.51
CA LEU A 53 1.46 -13.15 16.11
C LEU A 53 2.10 -13.09 17.49
N ALA A 54 3.17 -12.28 17.67
CA ALA A 54 3.78 -12.06 18.97
C ALA A 54 2.80 -11.45 19.98
N LYS A 55 2.06 -10.41 19.55
CA LYS A 55 1.03 -9.75 20.38
C LYS A 55 -0.09 -10.68 20.80
N SER A 56 -0.44 -11.65 19.97
CA SER A 56 -1.45 -12.69 20.25
C SER A 56 -0.86 -13.93 20.93
N HIS A 57 0.44 -13.91 21.32
CA HIS A 57 1.14 -15.02 21.99
C HIS A 57 1.07 -16.35 21.22
N ARG A 58 1.22 -16.30 19.88
CA ARG A 58 1.20 -17.49 19.01
C ARG A 58 2.59 -18.12 18.91
N ASP A 59 2.64 -19.45 18.67
CA ASP A 59 3.88 -20.09 18.27
C ASP A 59 4.17 -19.78 16.80
N TYR A 60 5.27 -19.08 16.55
CA TYR A 60 5.68 -18.69 15.21
C TYR A 60 7.20 -18.61 15.08
N VAL A 61 7.64 -18.71 13.83
CA VAL A 61 9.02 -18.42 13.44
C VAL A 61 9.00 -17.62 12.13
N ILE A 62 9.86 -16.61 12.02
CA ILE A 62 10.14 -15.92 10.76
C ILE A 62 11.46 -16.46 10.23
N LEU A 63 11.45 -16.97 8.99
CA LEU A 63 12.62 -17.52 8.32
C LEU A 63 13.13 -16.53 7.26
N GLU A 64 14.34 -16.04 7.43
CA GLU A 64 14.97 -15.06 6.51
C GLU A 64 16.29 -15.61 5.98
N ARG A 65 16.45 -15.59 4.65
CA ARG A 65 17.65 -16.13 3.98
C ARG A 65 18.91 -15.31 4.22
N ASN A 66 18.78 -14.02 4.42
CA ASN A 66 19.89 -13.10 4.63
C ASN A 66 20.21 -12.90 6.11
N SER A 67 21.29 -12.18 6.40
CA SER A 67 21.78 -11.92 7.76
C SER A 67 21.04 -10.80 8.49
N GLY A 68 20.06 -10.15 7.84
CA GLY A 68 19.30 -9.07 8.43
C GLY A 68 17.93 -8.88 7.77
N PRO A 69 17.01 -8.11 8.40
CA PRO A 69 15.67 -7.91 7.88
C PRO A 69 15.66 -6.92 6.72
N GLY A 70 14.67 -7.07 5.83
CA GLY A 70 14.46 -6.13 4.74
C GLY A 70 15.56 -6.11 3.69
N SER A 71 16.25 -7.23 3.50
CA SER A 71 17.39 -7.39 2.61
C SER A 71 17.15 -6.96 1.16
N PHE A 72 15.90 -6.93 0.68
CA PHE A 72 15.55 -6.36 -0.61
C PHE A 72 16.02 -4.90 -0.74
N PHE A 73 15.93 -4.11 0.33
CA PHE A 73 16.33 -2.70 0.32
C PHE A 73 17.84 -2.48 0.35
N ASN A 74 18.65 -3.50 0.61
CA ASN A 74 20.11 -3.44 0.44
C ASN A 74 20.50 -3.39 -1.04
N PHE A 75 19.65 -3.89 -1.94
CA PHE A 75 19.89 -3.96 -3.38
C PHE A 75 19.02 -3.00 -4.18
N TYR A 76 17.78 -2.75 -3.74
CA TYR A 76 16.79 -1.97 -4.47
C TYR A 76 16.18 -0.86 -3.60
N PRO A 77 15.82 0.28 -4.21
CA PRO A 77 16.12 0.68 -5.59
C PRO A 77 17.64 0.78 -5.82
N ARG A 78 18.09 0.50 -7.03
CA ARG A 78 19.52 0.49 -7.36
C ARG A 78 20.20 1.83 -7.12
N HIS A 79 19.51 2.94 -7.41
CA HIS A 79 20.01 4.30 -7.23
C HIS A 79 19.74 4.87 -5.81
N ARG A 80 19.45 4.01 -4.85
CA ARG A 80 19.39 4.23 -3.39
C ARG A 80 18.39 5.26 -2.89
N LYS A 81 17.44 5.74 -3.68
CA LYS A 81 16.41 6.70 -3.26
C LYS A 81 15.04 6.03 -3.16
N LEU A 82 14.41 6.06 -1.99
CA LEU A 82 13.03 5.60 -1.83
C LEU A 82 12.06 6.63 -2.44
N ILE A 83 11.20 6.16 -3.34
CA ILE A 83 10.16 6.99 -3.96
C ILE A 83 8.91 7.13 -3.08
N SER A 84 8.83 6.37 -1.99
CA SER A 84 7.79 6.51 -0.97
C SER A 84 8.07 7.76 -0.15
N ILE A 85 7.19 8.76 -0.28
CA ILE A 85 7.35 10.01 0.45
C ILE A 85 7.30 9.79 1.97
N ASN A 86 8.14 10.54 2.68
CA ASN A 86 8.23 10.53 4.14
C ASN A 86 7.65 11.84 4.68
N LYS A 87 6.32 11.93 4.73
CA LYS A 87 5.63 13.12 5.17
C LYS A 87 5.63 13.20 6.70
N ILE A 88 6.53 13.96 7.26
CA ILE A 88 6.77 14.04 8.71
C ILE A 88 5.71 14.88 9.41
N TYR A 89 5.33 16.00 8.78
CA TYR A 89 4.39 16.97 9.33
C TYR A 89 3.06 16.88 8.60
N THR A 90 2.02 16.47 9.31
CA THR A 90 0.66 16.34 8.77
C THR A 90 -0.27 17.47 9.19
N GLY A 91 0.19 18.35 10.08
CA GLY A 91 -0.63 19.37 10.72
C GLY A 91 -1.60 18.81 11.77
N ARG A 92 -1.51 17.50 12.07
CA ARG A 92 -2.39 16.82 13.01
C ARG A 92 -1.63 15.98 14.01
N GLN A 93 -2.15 15.90 15.23
CA GLN A 93 -1.62 15.04 16.29
C GLN A 93 -2.22 13.64 16.28
N ASN A 94 -3.38 13.45 15.63
CA ASN A 94 -4.02 12.15 15.53
C ASN A 94 -3.12 11.16 14.79
N ARG A 95 -2.76 10.06 15.47
CA ARG A 95 -1.84 9.05 14.96
C ARG A 95 -2.44 8.31 13.75
N GLU A 96 -3.70 7.93 13.83
CA GLU A 96 -4.38 7.21 12.77
C GLU A 96 -4.45 8.07 11.49
N PHE A 97 -4.81 9.34 11.61
CA PHE A 97 -4.75 10.29 10.50
C PHE A 97 -3.32 10.43 9.94
N SER A 98 -2.33 10.56 10.81
CA SER A 98 -0.92 10.71 10.37
C SER A 98 -0.44 9.50 9.58
N LEU A 99 -0.93 8.29 9.87
CA LEU A 99 -0.62 7.08 9.11
C LEU A 99 -1.18 7.11 7.66
N ARG A 100 -2.16 7.95 7.31
CA ARG A 100 -2.54 8.18 5.90
C ARG A 100 -1.38 8.73 5.08
N HIS A 101 -0.50 9.47 5.71
CA HIS A 101 0.62 10.18 5.07
C HIS A 101 1.98 9.54 5.35
N ASP A 102 2.07 8.65 6.33
CA ASP A 102 3.28 7.86 6.63
C ASP A 102 3.27 6.58 5.78
N TRP A 103 4.05 6.57 4.72
CA TRP A 103 4.07 5.46 3.76
C TRP A 103 5.14 4.41 4.06
N ASN A 104 5.96 4.63 5.09
CA ASN A 104 7.11 3.77 5.36
C ASN A 104 7.02 3.02 6.71
N SER A 105 6.27 3.52 7.68
CA SER A 105 6.16 2.87 9.00
C SER A 105 5.30 1.63 8.97
N LEU A 106 5.70 0.64 9.76
CA LEU A 106 4.88 -0.51 10.14
C LEU A 106 3.94 -0.14 11.30
N LEU A 107 2.86 -0.90 11.46
CA LEU A 107 1.93 -0.75 12.57
C LEU A 107 2.54 -1.35 13.84
N SER A 108 2.44 -0.62 14.94
CA SER A 108 2.80 -1.12 16.28
C SER A 108 2.02 -0.35 17.33
N ASP A 109 1.99 -0.81 18.57
CA ASP A 109 1.43 -0.06 19.70
C ASP A 109 2.43 1.00 20.23
N ARG A 110 3.68 0.91 19.81
CA ARG A 110 4.78 1.81 20.18
C ARG A 110 4.76 3.08 19.31
N PRO A 111 4.52 4.28 19.87
CA PRO A 111 4.47 5.53 19.09
C PRO A 111 5.86 6.00 18.63
N ASP A 112 6.92 5.48 19.20
CA ASP A 112 8.30 5.76 18.86
C ASP A 112 8.82 4.93 17.66
N LEU A 113 8.17 3.81 17.33
CA LEU A 113 8.54 2.96 16.19
C LEU A 113 7.96 3.47 14.86
N LEU A 114 8.21 4.73 14.53
CA LEU A 114 7.83 5.32 13.25
C LEU A 114 9.08 5.61 12.41
N PHE A 115 8.99 5.36 11.11
CA PHE A 115 10.11 5.53 10.17
C PHE A 115 10.68 6.96 10.17
N LYS A 116 9.85 7.98 10.41
CA LYS A 116 10.27 9.38 10.54
C LYS A 116 11.30 9.63 11.66
N ARG A 117 11.52 8.67 12.56
CA ARG A 117 12.56 8.72 13.60
C ARG A 117 13.94 8.35 13.03
N ILE A 118 13.96 7.59 11.93
CA ILE A 118 15.19 7.12 11.29
C ILE A 118 15.64 8.08 10.18
N SER A 119 14.71 8.59 9.37
CA SER A 119 15.00 9.59 8.34
C SER A 119 13.99 10.72 8.37
N ARG A 120 14.47 11.95 8.11
CA ARG A 120 13.65 13.14 7.96
C ARG A 120 13.56 13.63 6.52
N ASP A 121 14.28 12.98 5.60
CA ASP A 121 14.26 13.33 4.18
C ASP A 121 12.91 13.03 3.57
N PHE A 122 12.43 13.90 2.67
CA PHE A 122 11.16 13.72 1.98
C PHE A 122 11.19 12.47 1.08
N TYR A 123 12.31 12.24 0.38
CA TYR A 123 12.65 11.00 -0.30
C TYR A 123 13.84 10.35 0.41
N PRO A 124 13.62 9.43 1.33
CA PRO A 124 14.69 8.84 2.14
C PRO A 124 15.67 8.02 1.32
N ASP A 125 16.90 7.90 1.83
CA ASP A 125 17.84 6.91 1.35
C ASP A 125 17.34 5.48 1.66
N ALA A 126 17.53 4.56 0.71
CA ALA A 126 17.06 3.19 0.85
C ALA A 126 17.72 2.45 2.02
N ASP A 127 18.97 2.81 2.37
CA ASP A 127 19.70 2.20 3.49
C ASP A 127 19.09 2.53 4.87
N ALA A 128 18.27 3.58 4.94
CA ALA A 128 17.51 3.89 6.15
C ALA A 128 16.46 2.82 6.48
N TYR A 129 15.96 2.11 5.46
CA TYR A 129 14.84 1.20 5.67
C TYR A 129 15.23 -0.11 6.36
N PRO A 130 16.31 -0.83 6.00
CA PRO A 130 16.81 -1.98 6.76
C PRO A 130 17.15 -1.63 8.22
N ARG A 131 17.71 -0.43 8.47
CA ARG A 131 17.96 0.06 9.84
C ARG A 131 16.68 0.21 10.64
N TYR A 132 15.62 0.76 10.03
CA TYR A 132 14.29 0.84 10.64
C TYR A 132 13.73 -0.55 10.97
N LEU A 133 13.81 -1.50 10.03
CA LEU A 133 13.32 -2.86 10.25
C LEU A 133 14.12 -3.61 11.32
N ALA A 134 15.44 -3.41 11.38
CA ALA A 134 16.26 -3.98 12.44
C ALA A 134 15.87 -3.44 13.83
N MET A 135 15.61 -2.14 13.93
CA MET A 135 15.07 -1.52 15.14
C MET A 135 13.70 -2.11 15.49
N TYR A 136 12.81 -2.27 14.50
CA TYR A 136 11.47 -2.85 14.69
C TYR A 136 11.53 -4.29 15.23
N VAL A 137 12.43 -5.13 14.70
CA VAL A 137 12.65 -6.50 15.20
C VAL A 137 13.14 -6.49 16.64
N LYS A 138 14.16 -5.66 16.93
CA LYS A 138 14.76 -5.59 18.26
C LYS A 138 13.79 -5.09 19.33
N GLU A 139 13.11 -3.98 19.05
CA GLU A 139 12.23 -3.32 20.02
C GLU A 139 10.93 -4.10 20.30
N LEU A 140 10.53 -5.00 19.39
CA LEU A 140 9.34 -5.85 19.54
C LEU A 140 9.68 -7.32 19.81
N ASP A 141 10.97 -7.64 20.01
CA ASP A 141 11.49 -8.97 20.30
C ASP A 141 10.93 -10.06 19.36
N LEU A 142 11.00 -9.81 18.04
CA LEU A 142 10.43 -10.71 17.07
C LEU A 142 11.32 -11.93 16.83
N LYS A 143 10.71 -13.12 16.78
CA LYS A 143 11.39 -14.41 16.58
C LYS A 143 11.81 -14.59 15.11
N VAL A 144 12.96 -14.04 14.73
CA VAL A 144 13.52 -14.16 13.38
C VAL A 144 14.74 -15.08 13.39
N ARG A 145 14.76 -16.04 12.46
CA ARG A 145 15.94 -16.85 12.15
C ARG A 145 16.54 -16.38 10.84
N TYR A 146 17.72 -15.82 10.93
CA TYR A 146 18.51 -15.36 9.78
C TYR A 146 19.38 -16.47 9.21
N GLY A 147 19.79 -16.32 7.95
CA GLY A 147 20.64 -17.31 7.24
C GLY A 147 19.90 -18.60 6.89
N VAL A 148 18.56 -18.57 6.82
CA VAL A 148 17.73 -19.73 6.48
C VAL A 148 17.10 -19.49 5.11
N ASP A 149 17.67 -20.07 4.07
CA ASP A 149 17.18 -20.00 2.68
C ASP A 149 16.34 -21.24 2.37
N ILE A 150 15.04 -21.05 2.25
CA ILE A 150 14.09 -22.12 1.95
C ILE A 150 14.12 -22.41 0.45
N GLY A 151 14.67 -23.55 0.09
CA GLY A 151 14.75 -24.02 -1.30
C GLY A 151 13.55 -24.84 -1.76
N SER A 152 12.80 -25.46 -0.82
CA SER A 152 11.64 -26.28 -1.14
C SER A 152 10.51 -26.12 -0.12
N VAL A 153 9.30 -26.02 -0.65
CA VAL A 153 8.03 -26.00 0.10
C VAL A 153 7.11 -27.07 -0.47
N ARG A 154 6.72 -28.02 0.36
CA ARG A 154 5.77 -29.09 -0.02
C ARG A 154 4.60 -29.15 0.97
N ALA A 155 3.44 -29.52 0.49
CA ALA A 155 2.33 -29.85 1.37
C ALA A 155 2.54 -31.23 2.02
N SER A 156 2.13 -31.34 3.26
CA SER A 156 2.04 -32.61 3.96
C SER A 156 0.60 -32.78 4.40
N ASP A 157 -0.01 -33.88 3.98
CA ASP A 157 -1.34 -34.25 4.47
C ASP A 157 -1.15 -35.16 5.69
N PRO A 158 -1.23 -34.65 6.92
CA PRO A 158 -1.26 -35.51 8.08
C PRO A 158 -2.57 -36.31 7.97
N GLY A 159 -2.47 -37.64 7.92
CA GLY A 159 -3.62 -38.55 7.82
C GLY A 159 -4.57 -38.47 9.02
N GLY A 160 -5.11 -37.28 9.30
CA GLY A 160 -6.00 -36.96 10.43
C GLY A 160 -6.77 -35.66 10.20
N SER A 161 -7.74 -35.40 11.07
CA SER A 161 -8.68 -34.28 11.05
C SER A 161 -8.06 -32.86 11.17
N SER A 162 -6.73 -32.69 11.22
CA SER A 162 -6.05 -31.43 11.50
C SER A 162 -5.71 -30.58 10.27
N GLY A 163 -6.18 -30.95 9.06
CA GLY A 163 -5.99 -30.14 7.87
C GLY A 163 -4.57 -30.22 7.27
N ARG A 164 -4.38 -29.56 6.13
CA ARG A 164 -3.14 -29.55 5.37
C ARG A 164 -2.08 -28.74 6.11
N SER A 165 -0.86 -29.29 6.24
CA SER A 165 0.34 -28.63 6.78
C SER A 165 1.42 -28.50 5.70
N TYR A 166 2.51 -27.79 6.01
CA TYR A 166 3.60 -27.55 5.06
C TYR A 166 4.93 -27.96 5.67
N VAL A 167 5.79 -28.56 4.84
CA VAL A 167 7.19 -28.83 5.19
C VAL A 167 8.09 -27.98 4.32
N LEU A 168 8.90 -27.17 4.97
CA LEU A 168 9.89 -26.30 4.35
C LEU A 168 11.27 -26.93 4.54
N THR A 169 12.09 -26.94 3.51
CA THR A 169 13.47 -27.46 3.57
C THR A 169 14.42 -26.32 3.24
N ASP A 170 15.39 -26.07 4.13
CA ASP A 170 16.41 -25.06 3.92
C ASP A 170 17.61 -25.56 3.10
N GLN A 171 18.57 -24.69 2.82
CA GLN A 171 19.79 -24.97 2.05
C GLN A 171 20.69 -26.04 2.66
N TYR A 172 20.52 -26.38 3.94
CA TYR A 172 21.28 -27.40 4.65
C TYR A 172 20.50 -28.71 4.82
N GLY A 173 19.27 -28.78 4.29
CA GLY A 173 18.40 -29.96 4.41
C GLY A 173 17.60 -29.99 5.73
N SER A 174 17.70 -28.98 6.60
CA SER A 174 16.88 -28.89 7.81
C SER A 174 15.42 -28.65 7.45
N GLN A 175 14.52 -29.27 8.20
CA GLN A 175 13.08 -29.21 7.93
C GLN A 175 12.32 -28.43 9.00
N TYR A 176 11.36 -27.64 8.53
CA TYR A 176 10.38 -26.91 9.35
C TYR A 176 8.98 -27.37 8.99
N SER A 177 8.23 -27.89 9.95
CA SER A 177 6.82 -28.30 9.77
C SER A 177 5.91 -27.20 10.30
N CYS A 178 5.02 -26.71 9.48
CA CYS A 178 4.18 -25.56 9.73
C CYS A 178 2.70 -25.91 9.58
N GLY A 179 1.89 -25.62 10.59
CA GLY A 179 0.43 -25.74 10.50
C GLY A 179 -0.15 -24.73 9.49
N VAL A 180 0.34 -23.51 9.52
CA VAL A 180 0.00 -22.41 8.61
C VAL A 180 1.27 -21.80 8.03
N LEU A 181 1.32 -21.66 6.71
CA LEU A 181 2.42 -21.03 6.00
C LEU A 181 2.03 -19.62 5.54
N LEU A 182 2.82 -18.61 5.97
CA LEU A 182 2.63 -17.20 5.67
C LEU A 182 3.77 -16.71 4.77
N VAL A 183 3.51 -16.62 3.47
CA VAL A 183 4.53 -16.30 2.45
C VAL A 183 4.64 -14.79 2.28
N SER A 184 5.74 -14.21 2.69
CA SER A 184 6.05 -12.77 2.63
C SER A 184 7.35 -12.45 1.90
N THR A 185 7.70 -13.29 0.91
CA THR A 185 8.95 -13.18 0.13
C THR A 185 9.00 -12.00 -0.84
N GLY A 186 7.88 -11.28 -1.02
CA GLY A 186 7.80 -10.14 -1.93
C GLY A 186 7.92 -10.50 -3.41
N LEU A 187 8.33 -9.50 -4.21
CA LEU A 187 8.57 -9.61 -5.65
C LEU A 187 10.02 -9.24 -5.90
N TRP A 188 10.89 -10.22 -6.14
CA TRP A 188 12.32 -9.96 -6.26
C TRP A 188 12.97 -10.68 -7.44
N VAL A 189 12.29 -11.64 -8.09
CA VAL A 189 12.80 -12.32 -9.27
C VAL A 189 12.62 -11.41 -10.47
N PRO A 190 13.71 -11.01 -11.17
CA PRO A 190 13.62 -10.12 -12.32
C PRO A 190 12.78 -10.71 -13.44
N GLN A 191 11.86 -9.90 -13.98
CA GLN A 191 11.03 -10.32 -15.10
C GLN A 191 11.87 -10.42 -16.38
N GLN A 192 11.95 -11.59 -16.93
CA GLN A 192 12.56 -11.85 -18.23
C GLN A 192 11.47 -12.10 -19.26
N VAL A 193 11.63 -11.51 -20.44
CA VAL A 193 10.74 -11.72 -21.57
C VAL A 193 11.60 -12.20 -22.72
N PRO A 194 11.35 -13.39 -23.28
CA PRO A 194 12.09 -13.88 -24.41
C PRO A 194 11.71 -13.08 -25.66
N PHE A 195 12.71 -12.59 -26.37
CA PHE A 195 12.64 -11.98 -27.69
C PHE A 195 14.01 -12.11 -28.37
N VAL A 196 14.11 -11.89 -29.66
CA VAL A 196 15.36 -12.05 -30.41
C VAL A 196 16.41 -11.06 -29.89
N GLY A 197 17.55 -11.57 -29.42
CA GLY A 197 18.65 -10.79 -28.82
C GLY A 197 18.43 -10.41 -27.34
N SER A 198 17.51 -11.07 -26.64
CA SER A 198 17.30 -10.87 -25.19
C SER A 198 18.52 -11.24 -24.34
N ASP A 199 19.42 -12.08 -24.86
CA ASP A 199 20.73 -12.45 -24.27
C ASP A 199 21.75 -11.32 -24.33
N LEU A 200 21.55 -10.33 -25.20
CA LEU A 200 22.41 -9.14 -25.33
C LEU A 200 22.01 -7.99 -24.38
N VAL A 201 20.98 -8.19 -23.56
CA VAL A 201 20.38 -7.15 -22.73
C VAL A 201 20.82 -7.29 -21.29
N GLU A 202 21.33 -6.22 -20.70
CA GLU A 202 21.70 -6.15 -19.30
C GLU A 202 20.47 -6.04 -18.40
N GLY A 203 20.46 -6.74 -17.25
CA GLY A 203 19.37 -6.63 -16.28
C GLY A 203 19.54 -5.45 -15.33
N TYR A 204 18.45 -4.75 -14.99
CA TYR A 204 18.44 -3.72 -13.95
C TYR A 204 19.11 -4.19 -12.64
N GLU A 205 19.00 -5.46 -12.33
CA GLU A 205 19.59 -6.10 -11.15
C GLU A 205 21.12 -6.08 -11.13
N SER A 206 21.77 -5.95 -12.28
CA SER A 206 23.24 -6.09 -12.44
C SER A 206 23.93 -4.90 -13.09
N ILE A 207 23.18 -3.89 -13.58
CA ILE A 207 23.80 -2.71 -14.21
C ILE A 207 24.69 -1.96 -13.24
N SER A 208 25.70 -1.25 -13.76
CA SER A 208 26.41 -0.25 -12.99
C SER A 208 25.49 0.91 -12.63
N VAL A 209 25.66 1.44 -11.41
CA VAL A 209 24.96 2.65 -10.93
C VAL A 209 25.86 3.89 -11.02
N ASP A 210 27.13 3.71 -11.43
CA ASP A 210 28.03 4.83 -11.68
C ASP A 210 27.70 5.48 -13.03
N PRO A 211 27.26 6.75 -13.08
CA PRO A 211 26.94 7.45 -14.32
C PRO A 211 28.16 7.61 -15.26
N GLU A 212 29.38 7.61 -14.72
CA GLU A 212 30.60 7.76 -15.53
C GLU A 212 30.84 6.59 -16.49
N GLU A 213 30.38 5.39 -16.14
CA GLU A 213 30.45 4.23 -17.03
C GLU A 213 29.57 4.38 -18.28
N TYR A 214 28.65 5.31 -18.28
CA TYR A 214 27.75 5.62 -19.41
C TYR A 214 28.21 6.82 -20.23
N ARG A 215 29.37 7.40 -19.91
CA ARG A 215 29.89 8.57 -20.61
C ARG A 215 29.99 8.35 -22.11
N ASN A 216 29.34 9.25 -22.86
CA ASN A 216 29.27 9.22 -24.33
C ASN A 216 28.65 7.95 -24.95
N GLN A 217 27.91 7.17 -24.16
CA GLN A 217 27.22 5.98 -24.64
C GLN A 217 25.79 6.29 -25.05
N ALA A 218 25.31 5.60 -26.09
CA ALA A 218 23.90 5.55 -26.43
C ALA A 218 23.26 4.36 -25.69
N VAL A 219 22.22 4.63 -24.91
CA VAL A 219 21.57 3.63 -24.02
C VAL A 219 20.10 3.49 -24.38
N LEU A 220 19.65 2.25 -24.57
CA LEU A 220 18.23 1.90 -24.68
C LEU A 220 17.76 1.23 -23.41
N ILE A 221 16.66 1.70 -22.82
CA ILE A 221 16.05 1.13 -21.63
C ILE A 221 14.70 0.51 -21.99
N LEU A 222 14.57 -0.81 -21.81
CA LEU A 222 13.33 -1.54 -22.02
C LEU A 222 12.47 -1.46 -20.75
N GLY A 223 11.38 -0.69 -20.79
CA GLY A 223 10.49 -0.43 -19.68
C GLY A 223 10.22 1.06 -19.48
N LYS A 224 9.17 1.38 -18.72
CA LYS A 224 8.74 2.75 -18.43
C LYS A 224 8.25 2.96 -16.99
N GLY A 225 8.59 2.04 -16.09
CA GLY A 225 8.31 2.17 -14.67
C GLY A 225 9.34 3.03 -13.94
N ASN A 226 9.17 3.18 -12.62
CA ASN A 226 10.09 3.98 -11.82
C ASN A 226 11.55 3.55 -11.96
N SER A 227 11.86 2.25 -12.01
CA SER A 227 13.24 1.75 -12.20
C SER A 227 13.86 2.18 -13.53
N ALA A 228 13.06 2.25 -14.60
CA ALA A 228 13.54 2.71 -15.91
C ALA A 228 13.87 4.21 -15.88
N PHE A 229 12.97 5.00 -15.29
CA PHE A 229 13.15 6.45 -15.22
C PHE A 229 14.22 6.88 -14.20
N GLU A 230 14.36 6.19 -13.07
CA GLU A 230 15.47 6.48 -12.15
C GLU A 230 16.83 6.20 -12.78
N THR A 231 16.93 5.11 -13.58
CA THR A 231 18.16 4.80 -14.32
C THR A 231 18.40 5.86 -15.40
N ALA A 232 17.39 6.19 -16.20
CA ALA A 232 17.50 7.22 -17.24
C ALA A 232 17.95 8.57 -16.63
N GLN A 233 17.32 8.99 -15.53
CA GLN A 233 17.65 10.23 -14.84
C GLN A 233 19.09 10.24 -14.29
N SER A 234 19.53 9.10 -13.75
CA SER A 234 20.89 8.98 -13.21
C SER A 234 21.97 9.12 -14.29
N ILE A 235 21.73 8.61 -15.50
CA ILE A 235 22.74 8.53 -16.58
C ILE A 235 22.63 9.66 -17.61
N MET A 236 21.50 10.35 -17.73
CA MET A 236 21.25 11.33 -18.80
C MET A 236 22.26 12.47 -18.86
N GLY A 237 22.91 12.83 -17.75
CA GLY A 237 23.96 13.84 -17.70
C GLY A 237 25.32 13.41 -18.23
N ARG A 238 25.49 12.10 -18.53
CA ARG A 238 26.76 11.50 -19.00
C ARG A 238 26.58 10.76 -20.33
N ALA A 239 25.43 10.13 -20.52
CA ALA A 239 25.12 9.43 -21.78
C ALA A 239 25.01 10.39 -22.96
N SER A 240 25.39 9.93 -24.15
CA SER A 240 25.18 10.70 -25.39
C SER A 240 23.69 10.70 -25.79
N ARG A 241 22.98 9.63 -25.49
CA ARG A 241 21.56 9.43 -25.80
C ARG A 241 20.94 8.39 -24.87
N VAL A 242 19.72 8.68 -24.39
CA VAL A 242 18.92 7.73 -23.60
C VAL A 242 17.55 7.62 -24.24
N HIS A 243 17.16 6.41 -24.61
CA HIS A 243 15.82 6.11 -25.10
C HIS A 243 15.15 5.09 -24.18
N LEU A 244 13.83 5.24 -23.97
CA LEU A 244 13.00 4.28 -23.24
C LEU A 244 12.01 3.63 -24.22
N TYR A 245 11.88 2.31 -24.13
CA TYR A 245 11.01 1.52 -24.99
C TYR A 245 9.95 0.79 -24.19
N SER A 246 8.68 0.91 -24.59
CA SER A 246 7.55 0.31 -23.85
C SER A 246 6.31 0.16 -24.73
N PRO A 247 5.44 -0.85 -24.49
CA PRO A 247 4.25 -1.08 -25.32
C PRO A 247 3.11 -0.07 -25.13
N ASN A 248 3.20 0.84 -24.21
CA ASN A 248 2.13 1.78 -23.88
C ASN A 248 2.70 3.13 -23.45
N PRO A 249 1.91 4.24 -23.50
CA PRO A 249 2.31 5.53 -22.96
C PRO A 249 2.71 5.51 -21.49
N VAL A 250 3.55 6.46 -21.10
CA VAL A 250 3.90 6.67 -19.69
C VAL A 250 2.65 7.06 -18.90
N ARG A 251 2.54 6.52 -17.70
CA ARG A 251 1.47 6.86 -16.75
C ARG A 251 2.08 7.53 -15.52
N LEU A 252 1.57 8.70 -15.19
CA LEU A 252 2.03 9.50 -14.06
C LEU A 252 1.15 9.21 -12.83
N ALA A 253 1.77 9.01 -11.67
CA ALA A 253 1.07 8.65 -10.45
C ALA A 253 0.01 9.70 -10.03
N TRP A 254 0.28 10.98 -10.27
CA TRP A 254 -0.67 12.05 -9.99
C TRP A 254 -1.90 12.06 -10.92
N GLN A 255 -1.77 11.49 -12.15
CA GLN A 255 -2.90 11.37 -13.08
C GLN A 255 -3.76 10.15 -12.77
N THR A 256 -3.15 9.04 -12.36
CA THR A 256 -3.82 7.75 -12.21
C THR A 256 -4.24 7.45 -10.78
N HIS A 257 -3.73 8.22 -9.82
CA HIS A 257 -3.82 7.96 -8.38
C HIS A 257 -3.23 6.61 -7.94
N TYR A 258 -2.53 5.92 -8.85
CA TYR A 258 -1.83 4.69 -8.52
C TYR A 258 -0.37 4.96 -8.17
N VAL A 259 0.00 4.72 -6.92
CA VAL A 259 1.34 5.00 -6.39
C VAL A 259 2.49 4.21 -7.05
N GLY A 260 2.18 3.16 -7.81
CA GLY A 260 3.15 2.38 -8.60
C GLY A 260 3.47 2.96 -9.97
N ASP A 261 2.70 3.93 -10.45
CA ASP A 261 2.99 4.63 -11.71
C ASP A 261 4.14 5.63 -11.49
N LEU A 262 4.60 6.31 -12.55
CA LEU A 262 5.79 7.15 -12.49
C LEU A 262 5.62 8.28 -11.48
N ARG A 263 6.56 8.33 -10.53
CA ARG A 263 6.57 9.29 -9.43
C ARG A 263 7.27 10.59 -9.82
N ALA A 264 6.86 11.68 -9.19
CA ALA A 264 7.44 13.00 -9.42
C ALA A 264 8.97 13.04 -9.26
N VAL A 265 9.53 12.29 -8.33
CA VAL A 265 10.99 12.19 -8.12
C VAL A 265 11.73 11.67 -9.35
N ASN A 266 11.07 10.94 -10.22
CA ASN A 266 11.64 10.35 -11.44
C ASN A 266 11.13 11.05 -12.72
N ASN A 267 10.51 12.23 -12.61
CA ASN A 267 9.85 12.91 -13.73
C ASN A 267 10.77 13.82 -14.55
N GLU A 268 11.96 14.10 -14.08
CA GLU A 268 12.91 15.03 -14.70
C GLU A 268 13.21 14.70 -16.18
N VAL A 269 13.32 13.40 -16.50
CA VAL A 269 13.55 12.94 -17.87
C VAL A 269 12.42 13.34 -18.82
N LEU A 270 11.17 13.30 -18.35
CA LEU A 270 10.03 13.71 -19.20
C LEU A 270 10.02 15.22 -19.43
N ASP A 271 10.31 15.99 -18.39
CA ASP A 271 10.24 17.45 -18.48
C ASP A 271 11.40 18.05 -19.25
N THR A 272 12.63 17.53 -19.08
CA THR A 272 13.82 18.11 -19.69
C THR A 272 14.30 17.37 -20.92
N TYR A 273 14.45 16.05 -20.83
CA TYR A 273 15.08 15.26 -21.89
C TYR A 273 14.17 15.02 -23.06
N GLN A 274 12.89 14.75 -22.82
CA GLN A 274 11.94 14.48 -23.90
C GLN A 274 11.63 15.74 -24.73
N LEU A 275 11.61 16.92 -24.12
CA LEU A 275 11.44 18.17 -24.86
C LEU A 275 12.59 18.44 -25.85
N LYS A 276 13.79 17.90 -25.56
CA LYS A 276 14.98 18.05 -26.41
C LYS A 276 15.21 16.88 -27.34
N SER A 277 14.65 15.72 -27.03
CA SER A 277 14.77 14.48 -27.80
C SER A 277 13.40 13.85 -27.95
N LEU A 278 12.71 14.16 -29.04
CA LEU A 278 11.35 13.62 -29.32
C LEU A 278 11.31 12.09 -29.39
N ASP A 279 12.45 11.47 -29.69
CA ASP A 279 12.60 10.01 -29.74
C ASP A 279 12.92 9.35 -28.40
N GLY A 280 12.97 10.12 -27.33
CA GLY A 280 13.31 9.62 -25.99
C GLY A 280 12.36 8.54 -25.46
N LEU A 281 11.10 8.55 -25.90
CA LEU A 281 10.10 7.53 -25.60
C LEU A 281 9.63 6.84 -26.87
N VAL A 282 9.90 5.55 -26.96
CA VAL A 282 9.52 4.71 -28.11
C VAL A 282 8.44 3.74 -27.69
N GLU A 283 7.34 3.69 -28.42
CA GLU A 283 6.21 2.79 -28.15
C GLU A 283 6.22 1.59 -29.08
N GLY A 284 6.20 0.38 -28.49
CA GLY A 284 6.12 -0.87 -29.24
C GLY A 284 6.22 -2.07 -28.31
N ARG A 285 5.78 -3.24 -28.78
CA ARG A 285 5.80 -4.48 -28.02
C ARG A 285 7.17 -5.14 -28.14
N LEU A 286 7.63 -5.80 -27.07
CA LEU A 286 8.92 -6.51 -27.07
C LEU A 286 8.93 -7.71 -28.04
N GLU A 287 7.78 -8.29 -28.30
CA GLU A 287 7.62 -9.42 -29.23
C GLU A 287 7.84 -8.99 -30.70
N ASP A 288 7.68 -7.69 -30.99
CA ASP A 288 7.77 -7.14 -32.34
C ASP A 288 9.19 -6.67 -32.70
N ILE A 289 10.12 -6.67 -31.71
CA ILE A 289 11.48 -6.19 -31.90
C ILE A 289 12.54 -7.27 -31.74
N ALA A 290 13.70 -6.98 -32.30
CA ALA A 290 14.92 -7.73 -32.08
C ALA A 290 16.09 -6.79 -31.73
N ILE A 291 16.98 -7.25 -30.88
CA ILE A 291 18.27 -6.61 -30.64
C ILE A 291 19.32 -7.44 -31.39
N VAL A 292 20.01 -6.81 -32.31
CA VAL A 292 21.02 -7.50 -33.14
C VAL A 292 22.38 -6.83 -32.99
N ARG A 293 23.43 -7.64 -32.96
CA ARG A 293 24.80 -7.16 -33.02
C ARG A 293 25.28 -7.25 -34.45
N ARG A 294 25.67 -6.14 -35.08
CA ARG A 294 26.28 -6.14 -36.40
C ARG A 294 27.78 -6.42 -36.28
N GLU A 295 28.25 -7.45 -36.93
CA GLU A 295 29.67 -7.65 -37.16
C GLU A 295 30.16 -6.69 -38.25
N GLY A 296 31.32 -6.04 -38.03
CA GLY A 296 31.78 -4.92 -38.82
C GLY A 296 31.96 -5.28 -40.32
N GLY A 297 31.12 -4.66 -41.14
CA GLY A 297 31.36 -4.53 -42.57
C GLY A 297 32.46 -3.48 -42.90
N ARG A 298 32.95 -3.41 -44.15
CA ARG A 298 34.11 -2.66 -44.64
C ARG A 298 34.19 -1.16 -44.30
N ARG A 299 33.20 -0.56 -43.67
CA ARG A 299 33.26 0.81 -43.12
C ARG A 299 33.19 0.74 -41.57
N LYS A 300 34.33 1.04 -40.92
CA LYS A 300 34.59 1.19 -39.49
C LYS A 300 33.35 1.20 -38.55
N ALA A 301 32.54 0.15 -38.55
CA ALA A 301 31.55 -0.06 -37.48
C ALA A 301 32.34 -0.42 -36.22
N LYS A 302 32.21 0.38 -35.16
CA LYS A 302 32.84 0.07 -33.87
C LYS A 302 32.32 -1.30 -33.44
N ARG A 303 33.23 -2.26 -33.23
CA ARG A 303 32.92 -3.63 -32.74
C ARG A 303 32.02 -3.51 -31.50
N GLY A 304 30.89 -4.20 -31.50
CA GLY A 304 30.04 -4.35 -30.32
C GLY A 304 28.77 -3.49 -30.26
N GLN A 305 28.42 -2.72 -31.30
CA GLN A 305 27.18 -1.91 -31.32
C GLN A 305 25.94 -2.77 -31.51
N LEU A 306 24.87 -2.44 -30.76
CA LEU A 306 23.57 -3.10 -30.78
C LEU A 306 22.58 -2.26 -31.57
N TYR A 307 21.77 -2.89 -32.40
CA TYR A 307 20.74 -2.26 -33.20
C TYR A 307 19.37 -2.79 -32.77
N LEU A 308 18.42 -1.87 -32.62
CA LEU A 308 17.02 -2.20 -32.50
C LEU A 308 16.44 -2.36 -33.89
N THR A 309 15.78 -3.47 -34.17
CA THR A 309 15.10 -3.72 -35.44
C THR A 309 13.76 -4.41 -35.19
N LEU A 310 12.93 -4.52 -36.23
CA LEU A 310 11.68 -5.27 -36.16
C LEU A 310 11.93 -6.74 -36.48
N THR A 311 11.26 -7.62 -35.76
CA THR A 311 11.34 -9.08 -35.99
C THR A 311 10.86 -9.44 -37.40
N GLU A 312 9.85 -8.74 -37.94
CA GLU A 312 9.34 -8.93 -39.30
C GLU A 312 10.42 -8.64 -40.36
N LEU A 313 11.18 -7.55 -40.19
CA LEU A 313 12.26 -7.20 -41.12
C LEU A 313 13.39 -8.24 -41.14
N LEU A 314 13.68 -8.86 -40.00
CA LEU A 314 14.65 -9.96 -39.93
C LEU A 314 14.16 -11.18 -40.71
N ASN A 315 12.88 -11.50 -40.59
CA ASN A 315 12.26 -12.64 -41.25
C ASN A 315 12.17 -12.43 -42.76
N GLU A 316 11.83 -11.21 -43.22
CA GLU A 316 11.82 -10.84 -44.65
C GLU A 316 13.22 -10.82 -45.26
N GLY A 317 14.21 -10.27 -44.54
CA GLY A 317 15.60 -10.30 -44.95
C GLY A 317 16.14 -11.71 -45.14
N ALA A 318 15.79 -12.63 -44.22
CA ALA A 318 16.14 -14.03 -44.29
C ALA A 318 15.47 -14.76 -45.49
N ARG A 319 14.24 -14.40 -45.87
CA ARG A 319 13.49 -14.97 -47.00
C ARG A 319 14.00 -14.47 -48.34
N ASN A 320 14.39 -13.20 -48.45
CA ASN A 320 14.70 -12.53 -49.70
C ASN A 320 16.19 -12.36 -49.97
N GLY A 321 17.07 -12.82 -49.11
CA GLY A 321 18.51 -12.67 -49.23
C GLY A 321 19.00 -11.21 -49.29
N SER A 322 18.16 -10.26 -48.93
CA SER A 322 18.39 -8.82 -49.02
C SER A 322 18.46 -8.16 -47.65
N SER A 323 19.50 -7.41 -47.40
CA SER A 323 19.73 -6.67 -46.17
C SER A 323 19.09 -5.28 -46.12
N ASN A 324 18.24 -4.93 -47.12
CA ASN A 324 17.75 -3.54 -47.34
C ASN A 324 16.23 -3.38 -47.30
N VAL A 325 15.50 -4.10 -46.44
CA VAL A 325 14.06 -3.82 -46.22
C VAL A 325 13.91 -2.60 -45.32
N SER A 326 13.23 -1.57 -45.80
CA SER A 326 12.97 -0.33 -45.07
C SER A 326 11.81 -0.53 -44.10
N ALA A 327 11.99 -0.09 -42.84
CA ALA A 327 10.93 -0.07 -41.82
C ALA A 327 9.69 0.74 -42.24
N GLN A 328 9.81 1.57 -43.28
CA GLN A 328 8.75 2.45 -43.79
C GLN A 328 7.57 1.71 -44.44
N SER A 329 7.73 0.43 -44.73
CA SER A 329 6.72 -0.36 -45.46
C SER A 329 5.78 -1.17 -44.54
N LEU A 330 5.97 -1.14 -43.21
CA LEU A 330 5.18 -1.94 -42.28
C LEU A 330 3.95 -1.18 -41.73
N PRO A 331 2.73 -1.75 -41.84
CA PRO A 331 1.54 -1.15 -41.32
C PRO A 331 1.60 -0.98 -39.80
N GLY A 332 1.33 0.23 -39.26
CA GLY A 332 1.21 0.51 -37.86
C GLY A 332 2.52 0.82 -37.10
N PHE A 333 3.65 0.83 -37.81
CA PHE A 333 4.92 1.28 -37.25
C PHE A 333 5.18 2.74 -37.67
N HIS A 334 5.29 3.66 -36.73
CA HIS A 334 5.70 5.02 -37.02
C HIS A 334 7.17 5.05 -37.44
N SER A 335 7.43 5.03 -38.72
CA SER A 335 8.75 4.83 -39.35
C SER A 335 9.73 5.97 -39.16
N ASP A 336 9.31 7.08 -38.57
CA ASP A 336 10.14 8.25 -38.32
C ASP A 336 10.89 8.17 -36.97
N ASN A 337 11.07 6.97 -36.44
CA ASN A 337 11.73 6.79 -35.17
C ASN A 337 13.24 6.73 -35.32
N PHE A 338 13.92 7.75 -34.82
CA PHE A 338 15.37 7.88 -34.84
C PHE A 338 16.08 6.69 -34.17
N SER A 339 15.48 6.09 -33.15
CA SER A 339 16.06 4.97 -32.41
C SER A 339 16.32 3.73 -33.27
N LEU A 340 15.57 3.55 -34.36
CA LEU A 340 15.80 2.45 -35.31
C LEU A 340 16.98 2.67 -36.25
N ARG A 341 17.46 3.91 -36.40
CA ARG A 341 18.52 4.28 -37.35
C ARG A 341 19.90 4.23 -36.71
N GLN A 342 20.00 4.38 -35.40
CA GLN A 342 21.25 4.56 -34.68
C GLN A 342 21.55 3.39 -33.74
N PRO A 343 22.81 2.96 -33.65
CA PRO A 343 23.19 1.89 -32.75
C PRO A 343 23.20 2.35 -31.27
N TYR A 344 23.05 1.37 -30.38
CA TYR A 344 23.21 1.53 -28.95
C TYR A 344 24.50 0.85 -28.50
N ASN A 345 25.10 1.40 -27.46
CA ASN A 345 26.23 0.81 -26.78
C ASN A 345 25.75 -0.21 -25.73
N ARG A 346 24.60 0.09 -25.07
CA ARG A 346 24.01 -0.75 -24.03
C ARG A 346 22.49 -0.79 -24.19
N VAL A 347 21.91 -1.94 -23.87
CA VAL A 347 20.47 -2.14 -23.74
C VAL A 347 20.18 -2.67 -22.36
N ILE A 348 19.29 -1.98 -21.59
CA ILE A 348 19.02 -2.29 -20.19
C ILE A 348 17.54 -2.72 -20.06
N ARG A 349 17.29 -3.80 -19.34
CA ARG A 349 15.98 -4.36 -19.06
C ARG A 349 15.47 -3.89 -17.69
N CYS A 350 14.38 -3.08 -17.68
CA CYS A 350 13.67 -2.59 -16.49
C CYS A 350 12.20 -3.04 -16.51
N LEU A 351 11.96 -4.36 -16.63
CA LEU A 351 10.61 -4.94 -16.82
C LEU A 351 9.89 -5.30 -15.52
N GLY A 352 10.47 -4.95 -14.37
CA GLY A 352 9.93 -5.25 -13.04
C GLY A 352 10.26 -6.66 -12.57
N PHE A 353 9.51 -7.12 -11.56
CA PHE A 353 9.79 -8.37 -10.85
C PHE A 353 8.51 -9.22 -10.75
N HIS A 354 8.70 -10.51 -10.51
CA HIS A 354 7.62 -11.45 -10.26
C HIS A 354 7.83 -12.23 -8.95
N PHE A 355 6.77 -12.91 -8.51
CA PHE A 355 6.79 -13.80 -7.36
C PHE A 355 7.61 -15.04 -7.66
N ASN A 356 8.39 -15.49 -6.68
CA ASN A 356 9.17 -16.73 -6.84
C ASN A 356 8.27 -17.96 -6.63
N PHE A 357 7.87 -18.57 -7.73
CA PHE A 357 7.10 -19.84 -7.71
C PHE A 357 7.99 -21.08 -7.60
N SER A 358 9.31 -20.98 -7.86
CA SER A 358 10.19 -22.13 -8.02
C SER A 358 10.47 -22.88 -6.71
N ILE A 359 10.24 -22.24 -5.56
CA ILE A 359 10.42 -22.88 -4.26
C ILE A 359 9.27 -23.83 -3.88
N PHE A 360 8.14 -23.79 -4.60
CA PHE A 360 6.97 -24.62 -4.32
C PHE A 360 6.94 -25.83 -5.24
N ASP A 361 6.78 -27.00 -4.68
CA ASP A 361 6.45 -28.17 -5.47
C ASP A 361 4.96 -28.13 -5.92
N SER A 362 4.54 -29.10 -6.74
CA SER A 362 3.18 -29.15 -7.28
C SER A 362 2.09 -29.24 -6.21
N SER A 363 2.40 -29.78 -5.03
CA SER A 363 1.45 -29.92 -3.93
C SER A 363 1.21 -28.62 -3.18
N ALA A 364 2.17 -27.68 -3.19
CA ALA A 364 2.13 -26.44 -2.41
C ALA A 364 2.07 -25.18 -3.28
N CYS A 365 2.18 -25.29 -4.61
CA CYS A 365 2.28 -24.12 -5.49
C CYS A 365 0.90 -23.45 -5.68
N PRO A 366 0.73 -22.18 -5.26
CA PRO A 366 -0.48 -21.46 -5.59
C PRO A 366 -0.55 -21.19 -7.11
N PRO A 367 -1.76 -21.22 -7.72
CA PRO A 367 -1.88 -20.96 -9.15
C PRO A 367 -1.42 -19.53 -9.48
N ARG A 368 -1.05 -19.31 -10.73
CA ARG A 368 -0.75 -17.97 -11.22
C ARG A 368 -2.04 -17.15 -11.27
N GLY A 369 -1.98 -15.91 -10.80
CA GLY A 369 -3.12 -15.01 -10.65
C GLY A 369 -2.93 -13.68 -11.35
N GLY A 370 -3.20 -12.57 -10.67
CA GLY A 370 -3.17 -11.23 -11.19
C GLY A 370 -1.81 -10.73 -11.70
N GLY A 371 -1.85 -9.54 -12.30
CA GLY A 371 -0.70 -8.91 -12.94
C GLY A 371 -0.47 -9.37 -14.37
N ALA A 372 0.30 -8.57 -15.13
CA ALA A 372 0.65 -8.94 -16.49
C ALA A 372 1.41 -10.29 -16.51
N ARG A 373 1.05 -11.18 -17.42
CA ARG A 373 1.69 -12.49 -17.61
C ARG A 373 1.67 -13.42 -16.38
N GLY A 374 0.67 -13.27 -15.48
CA GLY A 374 0.53 -14.15 -14.30
C GLY A 374 1.70 -14.07 -13.33
N ARG A 375 2.31 -12.92 -13.14
CA ARG A 375 3.48 -12.71 -12.29
C ARG A 375 3.20 -12.76 -10.78
N LEU A 376 1.93 -12.74 -10.38
CA LEU A 376 1.48 -12.76 -9.00
C LEU A 376 0.70 -14.06 -8.70
N PRO A 377 0.66 -14.53 -7.46
CA PRO A 377 -0.11 -15.72 -7.09
C PRO A 377 -1.62 -15.45 -7.10
N GLY A 378 -2.39 -16.50 -7.42
CA GLY A 378 -3.85 -16.50 -7.38
C GLY A 378 -4.36 -16.73 -5.96
N LEU A 379 -5.10 -15.75 -5.42
CA LEU A 379 -5.54 -15.73 -4.03
C LEU A 379 -7.06 -15.68 -3.89
N THR A 380 -7.56 -16.20 -2.79
CA THR A 380 -8.93 -15.98 -2.31
C THR A 380 -9.14 -14.53 -1.88
N ALA A 381 -10.36 -14.17 -1.54
CA ALA A 381 -10.67 -12.82 -1.04
C ALA A 381 -10.05 -12.51 0.33
N TRP A 382 -9.63 -13.52 1.08
CA TRP A 382 -8.95 -13.42 2.39
C TRP A 382 -7.47 -13.78 2.33
N TYR A 383 -6.86 -13.66 1.13
CA TYR A 383 -5.41 -13.77 0.89
C TYR A 383 -4.81 -15.18 1.03
N GLU A 384 -5.62 -16.22 1.14
CA GLU A 384 -5.21 -17.61 1.07
C GLU A 384 -4.96 -18.04 -0.38
N GLY A 385 -3.99 -18.88 -0.65
CA GLY A 385 -3.72 -19.40 -2.00
C GLY A 385 -4.88 -20.25 -2.50
N ARG A 386 -5.32 -20.03 -3.73
CA ARG A 386 -6.37 -20.85 -4.34
C ARG A 386 -5.90 -22.29 -4.49
N GLY A 387 -6.61 -23.24 -3.91
CA GLY A 387 -6.25 -24.66 -3.94
C GLY A 387 -5.10 -25.05 -3.00
N THR A 388 -4.58 -24.11 -2.21
CA THR A 388 -3.52 -24.34 -1.22
C THR A 388 -4.00 -23.88 0.17
N PRO A 389 -4.91 -24.64 0.82
CA PRO A 389 -5.44 -24.28 2.14
C PRO A 389 -4.33 -24.17 3.17
N ASN A 390 -4.45 -23.22 4.12
CA ASN A 390 -3.45 -22.89 5.16
C ASN A 390 -2.16 -22.25 4.62
N LEU A 391 -2.09 -21.89 3.33
CA LEU A 391 -1.03 -21.09 2.76
C LEU A 391 -1.58 -19.69 2.44
N PHE A 392 -1.05 -18.68 3.08
CA PHE A 392 -1.43 -17.27 2.86
C PHE A 392 -0.27 -16.49 2.27
N VAL A 393 -0.57 -15.56 1.37
CA VAL A 393 0.44 -14.70 0.78
C VAL A 393 0.26 -13.26 1.28
N LEU A 394 1.36 -12.66 1.72
CA LEU A 394 1.37 -11.35 2.35
C LEU A 394 2.22 -10.34 1.58
N GLY A 395 1.98 -9.06 1.82
CA GLY A 395 2.79 -7.97 1.29
C GLY A 395 2.61 -7.76 -0.21
N ALA A 396 3.68 -7.32 -0.89
CA ALA A 396 3.63 -6.95 -2.31
C ALA A 396 3.14 -8.08 -3.24
N ALA A 397 3.39 -9.34 -2.90
CA ALA A 397 2.91 -10.48 -3.68
C ALA A 397 1.39 -10.66 -3.60
N ALA A 398 0.76 -10.22 -2.50
CA ALA A 398 -0.70 -10.25 -2.33
C ALA A 398 -1.45 -9.20 -3.17
N HIS A 399 -0.75 -8.29 -3.82
CA HIS A 399 -1.31 -7.25 -4.70
C HIS A 399 -2.08 -7.81 -5.93
N SER A 400 -2.06 -9.11 -6.15
CA SER A 400 -2.94 -9.76 -7.13
C SER A 400 -4.43 -9.47 -6.90
N ARG A 401 -4.83 -9.16 -5.66
CA ARG A 401 -6.21 -8.86 -5.27
C ARG A 401 -6.70 -7.47 -5.69
N ASP A 402 -5.80 -6.52 -5.73
CA ASP A 402 -6.09 -5.10 -6.02
C ASP A 402 -5.15 -4.48 -7.04
N TYR A 403 -4.60 -5.31 -7.93
CA TYR A 403 -3.57 -4.90 -8.89
C TYR A 403 -3.94 -3.63 -9.66
N ARG A 404 -3.10 -2.58 -9.50
CA ARG A 404 -3.27 -1.24 -10.04
C ARG A 404 -4.55 -0.51 -9.60
N ARG A 405 -5.15 -0.87 -8.48
CA ARG A 405 -6.34 -0.21 -7.94
C ARG A 405 -6.04 0.54 -6.66
N SER A 406 -5.52 -0.13 -5.64
CA SER A 406 -5.20 0.48 -4.35
C SER A 406 -3.74 0.22 -3.95
N ALA A 407 -3.38 0.49 -2.70
CA ALA A 407 -2.01 0.46 -2.23
C ALA A 407 -1.53 -0.91 -1.73
N GLY A 408 -2.22 -2.02 -2.06
CA GLY A 408 -1.88 -3.36 -1.55
C GLY A 408 -0.49 -3.88 -1.93
N GLY A 409 0.14 -3.33 -2.98
CA GLY A 409 1.52 -3.64 -3.34
C GLY A 409 2.58 -2.85 -2.57
N PHE A 410 2.19 -1.95 -1.66
CA PHE A 410 3.07 -1.00 -0.97
C PHE A 410 2.92 -1.09 0.53
N ILE A 411 3.93 -0.67 1.28
CA ILE A 411 4.00 -0.80 2.74
C ILE A 411 2.79 -0.18 3.42
N HIS A 412 2.44 1.05 3.04
CA HIS A 412 1.32 1.78 3.62
C HIS A 412 -0.06 1.15 3.37
N GLY A 413 -0.18 0.29 2.36
CA GLY A 413 -1.39 -0.49 2.09
C GLY A 413 -1.35 -1.87 2.72
N PHE A 414 -0.34 -2.68 2.38
CA PHE A 414 -0.32 -4.07 2.84
C PHE A 414 -0.19 -4.24 4.35
N ARG A 415 0.31 -3.27 5.11
CA ARG A 415 0.30 -3.34 6.57
C ARG A 415 -1.11 -3.55 7.14
N TYR A 416 -2.14 -3.02 6.47
CA TYR A 416 -3.55 -3.21 6.85
C TYR A 416 -4.12 -4.54 6.34
N THR A 417 -3.75 -4.99 5.15
CA THR A 417 -4.15 -6.33 4.69
C THR A 417 -3.52 -7.43 5.52
N VAL A 418 -2.27 -7.27 5.98
CA VAL A 418 -1.62 -8.18 6.93
C VAL A 418 -2.39 -8.21 8.25
N ARG A 419 -2.84 -7.05 8.78
CA ARG A 419 -3.70 -6.98 9.97
C ARG A 419 -5.01 -7.72 9.76
N ALA A 420 -5.65 -7.54 8.60
CA ALA A 420 -6.88 -8.24 8.27
C ALA A 420 -6.68 -9.78 8.18
N VAL A 421 -5.59 -10.24 7.54
CA VAL A 421 -5.23 -11.66 7.50
C VAL A 421 -5.01 -12.21 8.91
N HIS A 422 -4.29 -11.49 9.77
CA HIS A 422 -4.11 -11.90 11.16
C HIS A 422 -5.46 -12.12 11.87
N LYS A 423 -6.42 -11.19 11.72
CA LYS A 423 -7.77 -11.35 12.30
C LYS A 423 -8.51 -12.58 11.73
N VAL A 424 -8.33 -12.90 10.45
CA VAL A 424 -8.87 -14.14 9.84
C VAL A 424 -8.23 -15.37 10.48
N LEU A 425 -6.91 -15.37 10.70
CA LEU A 425 -6.20 -16.47 11.35
C LEU A 425 -6.68 -16.67 12.79
N GLU A 426 -6.84 -15.58 13.54
CA GLU A 426 -7.35 -15.61 14.92
C GLU A 426 -8.75 -16.25 15.00
N GLN A 427 -9.65 -15.89 14.10
CA GLN A 427 -10.98 -16.51 14.05
C GLN A 427 -10.93 -17.97 13.63
N ARG A 428 -10.16 -18.30 12.57
CA ARG A 428 -10.15 -19.64 11.98
C ARG A 428 -9.50 -20.69 12.89
N TYR A 429 -8.38 -20.35 13.52
CA TYR A 429 -7.56 -21.33 14.25
C TYR A 429 -7.66 -21.20 15.77
N HIS A 430 -8.15 -20.07 16.26
CA HIS A 430 -8.23 -19.79 17.70
C HIS A 430 -9.63 -19.40 18.18
N SER A 431 -10.63 -19.43 17.28
CA SER A 431 -12.03 -19.05 17.59
C SER A 431 -12.14 -17.65 18.22
N SER A 432 -11.17 -16.79 17.98
CA SER A 432 -11.16 -15.41 18.45
C SER A 432 -11.90 -14.53 17.44
N ALA A 433 -13.09 -14.07 17.80
CA ALA A 433 -13.92 -13.26 16.91
C ALA A 433 -13.20 -11.96 16.49
N TRP A 434 -13.51 -11.49 15.27
CA TRP A 434 -13.02 -10.20 14.77
C TRP A 434 -13.35 -9.10 15.77
N PRO A 435 -12.37 -8.28 16.18
CA PRO A 435 -12.61 -7.23 17.15
C PRO A 435 -13.75 -6.29 16.70
N ALA A 436 -14.74 -6.10 17.55
CA ALA A 436 -15.87 -5.24 17.29
C ALA A 436 -16.04 -4.22 18.41
N THR A 437 -16.29 -2.97 18.02
CA THR A 437 -16.68 -1.92 18.96
C THR A 437 -18.21 -1.88 19.05
N ARG A 438 -18.75 -2.17 20.22
CA ARG A 438 -20.20 -2.05 20.44
C ARG A 438 -20.58 -0.60 20.72
N LEU A 439 -21.45 -0.07 19.89
CA LEU A 439 -21.90 1.33 19.94
C LEU A 439 -23.41 1.42 20.09
N PRO A 440 -23.94 2.30 20.97
CA PRO A 440 -25.32 2.69 20.91
C PRO A 440 -25.66 3.31 19.54
N THR A 441 -26.85 3.08 19.03
CA THR A 441 -27.30 3.64 17.74
C THR A 441 -27.15 5.17 17.70
N SER A 442 -27.31 5.85 18.84
CA SER A 442 -27.12 7.29 18.98
C SER A 442 -25.70 7.79 18.71
N GLN A 443 -24.68 6.92 18.84
CA GLN A 443 -23.28 7.29 18.61
C GLN A 443 -22.77 6.92 17.22
N LEU A 444 -23.57 6.17 16.45
CA LEU A 444 -23.10 5.63 15.16
C LEU A 444 -22.74 6.75 14.16
N LEU A 445 -23.55 7.80 14.08
CA LEU A 445 -23.26 8.95 13.21
C LEU A 445 -21.88 9.56 13.52
N SER A 446 -21.61 9.84 14.78
CA SER A 446 -20.35 10.42 15.23
C SER A 446 -19.17 9.48 14.96
N TRP A 447 -19.37 8.19 15.15
CA TRP A 447 -18.34 7.20 14.91
C TRP A 447 -17.99 7.07 13.42
N ILE A 448 -18.99 7.05 12.55
CA ILE A 448 -18.77 7.06 11.09
C ILE A 448 -17.99 8.31 10.68
N LEU A 449 -18.43 9.51 11.14
CA LEU A 449 -17.72 10.77 10.83
C LEU A 449 -16.27 10.75 11.33
N LYS A 450 -16.02 10.22 12.53
CA LYS A 450 -14.66 10.01 13.03
C LYS A 450 -13.86 9.09 12.13
N ARG A 451 -14.41 7.95 11.75
CA ARG A 451 -13.70 6.96 10.92
C ARG A 451 -13.37 7.51 9.54
N VAL A 452 -14.30 8.18 8.85
CA VAL A 452 -14.04 8.75 7.53
C VAL A 452 -12.97 9.85 7.56
N ASN A 453 -12.87 10.60 8.65
CA ASN A 453 -11.88 11.66 8.80
C ASN A 453 -10.51 11.17 9.26
N GLU A 454 -10.45 10.11 10.06
CA GLU A 454 -9.20 9.68 10.71
C GLU A 454 -8.63 8.36 10.18
N ALA A 455 -9.48 7.37 9.84
CA ALA A 455 -9.03 6.02 9.55
C ALA A 455 -8.04 5.95 8.38
N SER A 456 -6.90 5.32 8.59
CA SER A 456 -5.88 5.14 7.57
C SER A 456 -6.11 3.89 6.72
N GLY A 457 -6.53 2.77 7.31
CA GLY A 457 -6.70 1.49 6.62
C GLY A 457 -7.66 1.56 5.43
N PRO A 458 -8.94 1.93 5.62
CA PRO A 458 -9.90 2.09 4.51
C PRO A 458 -9.48 3.15 3.50
N TYR A 459 -8.80 4.23 3.94
CA TYR A 459 -8.29 5.28 3.08
C TYR A 459 -7.19 4.77 2.14
N GLN A 460 -6.19 4.03 2.63
CA GLN A 460 -5.10 3.49 1.84
C GLN A 460 -5.51 2.29 0.98
N MET A 461 -6.46 1.49 1.50
CA MET A 461 -6.97 0.28 0.86
C MET A 461 -8.40 0.47 0.37
N PHE A 462 -8.65 1.63 -0.26
CA PHE A 462 -9.96 1.97 -0.84
C PHE A 462 -10.46 0.86 -1.78
N SER A 463 -11.75 0.59 -1.72
CA SER A 463 -12.42 -0.49 -2.46
C SER A 463 -11.89 -1.92 -2.19
N VAL A 464 -11.07 -2.10 -1.15
CA VAL A 464 -10.49 -3.39 -0.73
C VAL A 464 -10.83 -3.71 0.72
N LEU A 465 -10.56 -2.76 1.62
CA LEU A 465 -10.96 -2.86 3.02
C LEU A 465 -12.11 -1.90 3.29
N GLY A 466 -13.07 -2.34 4.08
CA GLY A 466 -14.19 -1.53 4.54
C GLY A 466 -14.56 -1.86 5.97
N ASP A 467 -15.26 -0.93 6.62
CA ASP A 467 -15.78 -1.15 7.96
C ASP A 467 -17.18 -1.76 7.86
N ILE A 468 -17.45 -2.82 8.60
CA ILE A 468 -18.73 -3.52 8.65
C ILE A 468 -19.47 -3.11 9.91
N ILE A 469 -20.73 -2.73 9.79
CA ILE A 469 -21.57 -2.28 10.88
C ILE A 469 -22.79 -3.19 10.97
N LEU A 470 -22.87 -4.02 11.99
CA LEU A 470 -23.95 -4.97 12.22
C LEU A 470 -25.07 -4.33 13.04
N LEU A 471 -26.30 -4.31 12.52
CA LEU A 471 -27.41 -3.51 13.04
C LEU A 471 -28.33 -4.30 13.98
N HIS A 472 -28.22 -4.09 15.31
CA HIS A 472 -29.00 -4.80 16.33
C HIS A 472 -30.23 -4.05 16.86
N GLY A 473 -30.55 -2.88 16.34
CA GLY A 473 -31.67 -2.07 16.80
C GLY A 473 -31.25 -0.96 17.78
N SER A 474 -31.01 -1.28 19.03
CA SER A 474 -30.59 -0.29 20.05
C SER A 474 -29.07 -0.02 20.00
N HIS A 475 -28.31 -0.92 19.44
CA HIS A 475 -26.87 -0.83 19.30
C HIS A 475 -26.41 -1.41 17.95
N CYS A 476 -25.17 -1.19 17.61
CA CYS A 476 -24.49 -1.81 16.48
C CYS A 476 -23.11 -2.33 16.91
N ASP A 477 -22.66 -3.39 16.27
CA ASP A 477 -21.29 -3.87 16.41
C ASP A 477 -20.49 -3.40 15.18
N TYR A 478 -19.44 -2.63 15.42
CA TYR A 478 -18.61 -1.98 14.41
C TYR A 478 -17.30 -2.74 14.24
N LEU A 479 -17.11 -3.39 13.07
CA LEU A 479 -15.92 -4.16 12.71
C LEU A 479 -15.08 -3.34 11.73
N GLU A 480 -13.83 -3.08 12.08
CA GLU A 480 -12.94 -2.27 11.26
C GLU A 480 -12.12 -3.10 10.27
N GLU A 481 -12.01 -2.60 9.03
CA GLU A 481 -11.06 -3.07 8.00
C GLU A 481 -11.27 -4.51 7.55
N PHE A 482 -12.49 -4.92 7.35
CA PHE A 482 -12.82 -6.22 6.78
C PHE A 482 -12.53 -6.23 5.26
N PRO A 483 -11.96 -7.33 4.69
CA PRO A 483 -11.78 -7.48 3.25
C PRO A 483 -13.14 -7.60 2.55
N ILE A 484 -13.63 -6.52 1.92
CA ILE A 484 -15.01 -6.45 1.41
C ILE A 484 -15.30 -7.47 0.31
N GLN A 485 -14.29 -7.97 -0.40
CA GLN A 485 -14.46 -9.04 -1.38
C GLN A 485 -14.75 -10.41 -0.73
N ALA A 486 -14.49 -10.55 0.57
CA ALA A 486 -14.80 -11.74 1.36
C ALA A 486 -16.16 -11.64 2.09
N LEU A 487 -16.98 -10.65 1.74
CA LEU A 487 -18.26 -10.40 2.41
C LEU A 487 -19.18 -11.63 2.51
N PRO A 488 -19.34 -12.49 1.48
CA PRO A 488 -20.14 -13.71 1.62
C PRO A 488 -19.69 -14.65 2.73
N GLN A 489 -18.41 -14.60 3.09
CA GLN A 489 -17.82 -15.40 4.16
C GLN A 489 -17.71 -14.66 5.49
N LEU A 490 -18.39 -13.51 5.65
CA LEU A 490 -18.29 -12.67 6.84
C LEU A 490 -18.47 -13.45 8.14
N VAL A 491 -19.51 -14.29 8.23
CA VAL A 491 -19.80 -15.08 9.43
C VAL A 491 -18.66 -16.01 9.79
N ALA A 492 -18.13 -16.73 8.80
CA ALA A 492 -17.05 -17.71 9.00
C ALA A 492 -15.72 -17.02 9.36
N LEU A 493 -15.42 -15.88 8.71
CA LEU A 493 -14.14 -15.18 8.87
C LEU A 493 -14.12 -14.21 10.05
N SER A 494 -15.26 -13.77 10.54
CA SER A 494 -15.32 -12.81 11.64
C SER A 494 -15.86 -13.38 12.95
N GLY A 495 -16.58 -14.51 12.91
CA GLY A 495 -17.28 -15.06 14.07
C GLY A 495 -18.56 -14.32 14.45
N HIS A 496 -18.92 -13.26 13.72
CA HIS A 496 -20.13 -12.47 13.98
C HIS A 496 -21.29 -12.91 13.08
N LYS A 497 -22.47 -13.02 13.66
CA LYS A 497 -23.71 -13.29 12.91
C LYS A 497 -24.30 -11.98 12.38
N VAL A 498 -24.88 -12.01 11.19
CA VAL A 498 -25.58 -10.84 10.64
C VAL A 498 -26.95 -10.73 11.31
N PRO A 499 -27.28 -9.58 11.92
CA PRO A 499 -28.56 -9.36 12.56
C PRO A 499 -29.71 -9.27 11.55
N LYS A 500 -30.95 -9.46 12.02
CA LYS A 500 -32.17 -9.36 11.16
C LYS A 500 -32.36 -7.97 10.52
N ARG A 501 -31.78 -6.93 11.10
CA ARG A 501 -31.82 -5.55 10.56
C ARG A 501 -30.75 -5.30 9.50
N GLY A 502 -29.95 -6.32 9.18
CA GLY A 502 -28.91 -6.22 8.15
C GLY A 502 -27.63 -5.55 8.61
N LEU A 503 -26.91 -5.00 7.66
CA LEU A 503 -25.58 -4.42 7.87
C LEU A 503 -25.36 -3.20 6.98
N LEU A 504 -24.52 -2.29 7.47
CA LEU A 504 -23.93 -1.21 6.68
C LEU A 504 -22.46 -1.53 6.40
N ILE A 505 -21.98 -1.11 5.25
CA ILE A 505 -20.57 -1.23 4.86
C ILE A 505 -20.06 0.14 4.47
N LEU A 506 -19.07 0.64 5.18
CA LEU A 506 -18.38 1.89 4.88
C LEU A 506 -17.13 1.61 4.05
N VAL A 507 -17.04 2.20 2.87
CA VAL A 507 -15.93 2.04 1.93
C VAL A 507 -15.47 3.40 1.43
N MET A 508 -14.17 3.61 1.34
CA MET A 508 -13.61 4.71 0.55
C MET A 508 -13.51 4.26 -0.91
N GLN A 509 -14.00 5.04 -1.86
CA GLN A 509 -13.93 4.68 -3.28
C GLN A 509 -13.79 5.90 -4.20
N TYR A 510 -13.19 5.68 -5.36
CA TYR A 510 -13.23 6.62 -6.49
C TYR A 510 -14.51 6.41 -7.29
N GLY A 511 -14.93 7.44 -8.03
CA GLY A 511 -15.96 7.30 -9.05
C GLY A 511 -15.52 6.45 -10.23
N LEU A 512 -16.44 6.20 -11.17
CA LEU A 512 -16.23 5.25 -12.27
C LEU A 512 -15.56 5.89 -13.50
N ASN A 513 -15.53 7.21 -13.60
CA ASN A 513 -14.94 7.91 -14.76
C ASN A 513 -13.44 8.12 -14.57
N LEU A 514 -12.65 7.11 -14.87
CA LEU A 514 -11.20 7.14 -14.73
C LEU A 514 -10.50 8.17 -15.63
N ASN A 515 -11.18 8.69 -16.65
CA ASN A 515 -10.63 9.70 -17.56
C ASN A 515 -10.75 11.13 -17.02
N ASN A 516 -11.51 11.35 -15.96
CA ASN A 516 -11.74 12.67 -15.36
C ASN A 516 -11.22 12.75 -13.92
N THR A 517 -9.99 12.30 -13.68
CA THR A 517 -9.41 12.32 -12.33
C THR A 517 -8.82 13.69 -11.97
N LEU A 518 -8.57 14.55 -12.96
CA LEU A 518 -7.95 15.87 -12.79
C LEU A 518 -8.83 17.04 -13.25
N GLY A 519 -9.93 16.75 -13.91
CA GLY A 519 -10.85 17.80 -14.38
C GLY A 519 -11.42 18.63 -13.22
N PRO A 520 -11.79 19.89 -13.44
CA PRO A 520 -12.35 20.75 -12.41
C PRO A 520 -13.64 20.20 -11.79
N GLY A 521 -14.39 19.40 -12.56
CA GLY A 521 -15.61 18.73 -12.09
C GLY A 521 -15.38 17.30 -11.55
N ARG A 522 -14.15 16.93 -11.12
CA ARG A 522 -13.87 15.58 -10.57
C ARG A 522 -14.56 15.31 -9.24
N ALA A 523 -14.76 16.33 -8.43
CA ALA A 523 -15.51 16.26 -7.19
C ALA A 523 -16.85 16.96 -7.34
N GLU A 524 -17.87 16.41 -6.73
CA GLU A 524 -19.20 17.00 -6.68
C GLU A 524 -19.39 17.66 -5.30
N SER A 525 -19.75 18.94 -5.28
CA SER A 525 -19.92 19.73 -4.07
C SER A 525 -21.36 19.70 -3.53
N GLU A 526 -22.32 19.29 -4.35
CA GLU A 526 -23.73 19.20 -3.96
C GLU A 526 -24.04 17.79 -3.40
N TRP A 527 -24.50 17.71 -2.15
CA TRP A 527 -24.73 16.43 -1.48
C TRP A 527 -25.81 15.55 -2.18
N THR A 528 -26.78 16.14 -2.86
CA THR A 528 -27.80 15.42 -3.64
C THR A 528 -27.23 14.72 -4.87
N ARG A 529 -26.05 15.14 -5.32
CA ARG A 529 -25.35 14.67 -6.50
C ARG A 529 -24.02 13.99 -6.17
N ALA A 530 -23.71 13.76 -4.87
CA ALA A 530 -22.45 13.20 -4.38
C ALA A 530 -22.04 11.88 -5.10
N TRP A 531 -23.02 11.09 -5.57
CA TRP A 531 -22.79 9.87 -6.35
C TRP A 531 -22.08 10.10 -7.71
N LYS A 532 -22.09 11.34 -8.22
CA LYS A 532 -21.37 11.73 -9.43
C LYS A 532 -19.90 12.03 -9.19
N SER A 533 -19.49 12.16 -7.92
CA SER A 533 -18.11 12.46 -7.58
C SER A 533 -17.17 11.39 -8.15
N ASN A 534 -16.15 11.84 -8.85
CA ASN A 534 -15.12 10.96 -9.41
C ASN A 534 -13.86 10.92 -8.53
N PHE A 535 -13.79 11.73 -7.50
CA PHE A 535 -12.70 11.74 -6.53
C PHE A 535 -12.93 10.74 -5.40
N LEU A 536 -11.90 10.49 -4.58
CA LEU A 536 -11.98 9.56 -3.44
C LEU A 536 -12.93 10.11 -2.39
N HIS A 537 -14.00 9.39 -2.08
CA HIS A 537 -14.99 9.78 -1.09
C HIS A 537 -15.56 8.58 -0.34
N PRO A 538 -16.12 8.78 0.87
CA PRO A 538 -16.77 7.71 1.63
C PRO A 538 -18.12 7.34 1.01
N VAL A 539 -18.40 6.03 0.97
CA VAL A 539 -19.70 5.50 0.53
C VAL A 539 -20.18 4.45 1.51
N LEU A 540 -21.44 4.58 1.94
CA LEU A 540 -22.11 3.60 2.79
C LEU A 540 -23.10 2.79 1.97
N TYR A 541 -22.98 1.47 2.07
CA TYR A 541 -23.85 0.47 1.45
C TYR A 541 -24.71 -0.18 2.52
N TYR A 542 -26.03 -0.19 2.35
CA TYR A 542 -26.94 -0.90 3.25
C TYR A 542 -27.49 -2.16 2.60
N TYR A 543 -27.40 -3.27 3.32
CA TYR A 543 -27.96 -4.56 2.96
C TYR A 543 -28.83 -5.08 4.10
N ASP A 544 -30.04 -5.58 3.79
CA ASP A 544 -30.92 -6.23 4.76
C ASP A 544 -30.55 -7.71 4.98
N ALA A 545 -29.76 -8.29 4.07
CA ALA A 545 -29.18 -9.62 4.17
C ALA A 545 -27.73 -9.62 3.67
N LEU A 546 -26.94 -10.61 4.08
CA LEU A 546 -25.57 -10.76 3.62
C LEU A 546 -25.55 -11.09 2.12
N PRO A 547 -24.83 -10.31 1.28
CA PRO A 547 -24.63 -10.64 -0.12
C PRO A 547 -23.98 -12.00 -0.30
N THR A 548 -24.42 -12.75 -1.30
CA THR A 548 -23.90 -14.07 -1.65
C THR A 548 -22.71 -13.99 -2.61
N ASP A 549 -22.01 -15.10 -2.84
CA ASP A 549 -20.97 -15.20 -3.87
C ASP A 549 -21.52 -14.89 -5.27
N TRP A 550 -22.76 -15.25 -5.55
CA TRP A 550 -23.44 -14.92 -6.79
C TRP A 550 -23.65 -13.42 -6.96
N ASP A 551 -24.09 -12.71 -5.90
CA ASP A 551 -24.25 -11.26 -5.89
C ASP A 551 -22.92 -10.57 -6.12
N MET A 552 -21.84 -11.04 -5.46
CA MET A 552 -20.49 -10.51 -5.64
C MET A 552 -19.97 -10.71 -7.06
N HIS A 553 -20.30 -11.82 -7.70
CA HIS A 553 -19.92 -12.08 -9.10
C HIS A 553 -20.69 -11.18 -10.06
N ASN A 554 -21.97 -10.97 -9.84
CA ASN A 554 -22.86 -10.19 -10.72
C ASN A 554 -22.98 -8.70 -10.35
N ARG A 555 -22.06 -8.20 -9.53
CA ARG A 555 -22.06 -6.77 -9.20
C ARG A 555 -21.85 -5.89 -10.42
N PRO A 556 -22.35 -4.65 -10.41
CA PRO A 556 -22.14 -3.71 -11.50
C PRO A 556 -20.64 -3.50 -11.81
N THR A 557 -20.32 -3.37 -13.08
CA THR A 557 -18.93 -3.14 -13.52
C THR A 557 -18.34 -1.90 -12.85
N GLY A 558 -17.16 -2.06 -12.25
CA GLY A 558 -16.47 -0.98 -11.53
C GLY A 558 -16.92 -0.78 -10.08
N TRP A 559 -18.01 -1.36 -9.64
CA TRP A 559 -18.44 -1.27 -8.25
C TRP A 559 -17.63 -2.25 -7.37
N PRO A 560 -17.25 -1.84 -6.15
CA PRO A 560 -16.56 -2.74 -5.22
C PRO A 560 -17.50 -3.80 -4.62
N LEU A 561 -18.80 -3.50 -4.52
CA LEU A 561 -19.83 -4.29 -3.87
C LEU A 561 -21.05 -4.47 -4.78
N PRO A 562 -21.92 -5.45 -4.53
CA PRO A 562 -23.20 -5.65 -5.24
C PRO A 562 -24.14 -4.46 -5.06
N ARG A 563 -25.26 -4.46 -5.80
CA ARG A 563 -26.31 -3.45 -5.61
C ARG A 563 -26.87 -3.54 -4.21
N PRO A 564 -26.80 -2.46 -3.41
CA PRO A 564 -27.36 -2.42 -2.07
C PRO A 564 -28.86 -2.12 -2.10
N LYS A 565 -29.54 -2.30 -0.98
CA LYS A 565 -30.91 -1.81 -0.77
C LYS A 565 -30.97 -0.29 -0.71
N ALA A 566 -29.95 0.34 -0.09
CA ALA A 566 -29.75 1.77 -0.10
C ALA A 566 -28.26 2.11 -0.10
N VAL A 567 -27.89 3.24 -0.70
CA VAL A 567 -26.51 3.71 -0.79
C VAL A 567 -26.45 5.20 -0.47
N HIS A 568 -25.41 5.60 0.25
CA HIS A 568 -25.14 7.00 0.56
C HIS A 568 -23.70 7.34 0.20
N HIS A 569 -23.54 8.29 -0.72
CA HIS A 569 -22.26 8.90 -1.06
C HIS A 569 -22.10 10.19 -0.24
N MET A 570 -21.01 10.29 0.50
CA MET A 570 -20.66 11.54 1.19
C MET A 570 -19.95 12.46 0.20
N VAL A 571 -20.44 13.70 0.12
CA VAL A 571 -19.91 14.67 -0.83
C VAL A 571 -18.45 15.01 -0.51
N GLU A 572 -17.64 15.14 -1.55
CA GLU A 572 -16.26 15.63 -1.43
C GLU A 572 -16.26 17.16 -1.34
N ASP A 573 -15.69 17.69 -0.28
CA ASP A 573 -15.49 19.11 -0.08
C ASP A 573 -14.01 19.40 0.18
N PHE A 574 -13.33 20.03 -0.78
CA PHE A 574 -11.90 20.32 -0.67
C PHE A 574 -11.55 21.38 0.39
N LEU A 575 -12.54 22.10 0.87
CA LEU A 575 -12.36 23.17 1.85
C LEU A 575 -12.52 22.68 3.30
N THR A 576 -13.22 21.56 3.48
CA THR A 576 -13.54 21.04 4.81
C THR A 576 -13.29 19.53 4.92
N GLU A 577 -13.30 19.04 6.15
CA GLU A 577 -13.40 17.61 6.42
C GLU A 577 -14.86 17.15 6.26
N TRP A 578 -15.07 15.82 6.24
CA TRP A 578 -16.43 15.26 6.20
C TRP A 578 -17.17 15.45 7.55
N ASP A 579 -17.36 16.69 7.96
CA ASP A 579 -17.96 17.05 9.25
C ASP A 579 -18.98 18.19 9.18
N GLN A 580 -19.18 18.78 7.98
CA GLN A 580 -20.10 19.89 7.83
C GLN A 580 -21.55 19.45 8.09
N PRO A 581 -22.32 20.24 8.85
CA PRO A 581 -23.69 19.88 9.23
C PRO A 581 -24.61 19.65 8.02
N ILE A 582 -24.56 20.52 7.02
CA ILE A 582 -25.49 20.50 5.88
C ILE A 582 -25.08 19.49 4.84
N SER A 583 -23.78 19.44 4.50
CA SER A 583 -23.26 18.60 3.41
C SER A 583 -23.03 17.16 3.86
N HIS A 584 -22.66 16.92 5.11
CA HIS A 584 -22.21 15.61 5.59
C HIS A 584 -23.12 15.04 6.69
N SER A 585 -23.27 15.73 7.84
CA SER A 585 -23.91 15.14 9.01
C SER A 585 -25.42 14.94 8.82
N GLN A 586 -26.14 15.91 8.25
CA GLN A 586 -27.59 15.78 8.04
C GLN A 586 -27.95 14.77 6.95
N PRO A 587 -27.32 14.76 5.78
CA PRO A 587 -27.56 13.73 4.78
C PRO A 587 -27.27 12.32 5.30
N LEU A 588 -26.13 12.13 5.99
CA LEU A 588 -25.78 10.85 6.60
C LEU A 588 -26.82 10.43 7.66
N ARG A 589 -27.26 11.35 8.52
CA ARG A 589 -28.31 11.08 9.49
C ARG A 589 -29.61 10.60 8.81
N ARG A 590 -30.07 11.30 7.77
CA ARG A 590 -31.28 10.92 7.01
C ARG A 590 -31.14 9.54 6.38
N PHE A 591 -29.97 9.23 5.86
CA PHE A 591 -29.67 7.91 5.34
C PHE A 591 -29.75 6.83 6.44
N LEU A 592 -29.17 7.08 7.61
CA LEU A 592 -29.26 6.17 8.75
C LEU A 592 -30.69 6.02 9.25
N GLU A 593 -31.46 7.10 9.33
CA GLU A 593 -32.90 7.10 9.68
C GLU A 593 -33.69 6.20 8.72
N HIS A 594 -33.38 6.27 7.42
CA HIS A 594 -33.98 5.38 6.41
C HIS A 594 -33.62 3.91 6.66
N CYS A 595 -32.35 3.59 6.92
CA CYS A 595 -31.90 2.23 7.18
C CYS A 595 -32.45 1.62 8.47
N PHE A 596 -32.59 2.44 9.52
CA PHE A 596 -33.06 2.00 10.83
C PHE A 596 -34.60 2.05 10.98
N HIS A 597 -35.31 2.74 10.08
CA HIS A 597 -36.72 3.07 10.22
C HIS A 597 -37.02 3.76 11.58
N THR A 598 -36.13 4.65 11.99
CA THR A 598 -36.18 5.33 13.30
C THR A 598 -35.75 6.78 13.13
N ASP A 599 -36.45 7.67 13.80
CA ASP A 599 -36.06 9.12 13.87
C ASP A 599 -34.83 9.26 14.77
N LEU A 600 -33.71 9.64 14.20
CA LEU A 600 -32.44 9.85 14.91
C LEU A 600 -32.24 11.30 15.37
N ARG A 601 -33.18 12.20 15.11
CA ARG A 601 -33.05 13.61 15.52
C ARG A 601 -32.95 13.74 17.04
N ALA A 602 -33.78 13.01 17.77
CA ALA A 602 -33.74 13.00 19.23
C ALA A 602 -32.44 12.40 19.77
N PHE A 603 -32.01 11.27 19.20
CA PHE A 603 -30.71 10.62 19.59
C PHE A 603 -29.52 11.51 19.28
N PHE A 604 -29.52 12.17 18.13
CA PHE A 604 -28.47 13.10 17.75
C PHE A 604 -28.38 14.29 18.72
N ALA A 605 -29.50 14.90 19.02
CA ALA A 605 -29.59 16.00 19.98
C ALA A 605 -29.15 15.58 21.39
N GLU A 606 -29.62 14.44 21.86
CA GLU A 606 -29.21 13.85 23.14
C GLU A 606 -27.74 13.52 23.18
N SER A 607 -27.19 12.91 22.12
CA SER A 607 -25.77 12.59 22.04
C SER A 607 -24.89 13.83 22.09
N CYS A 608 -25.23 14.88 21.33
CA CYS A 608 -24.49 16.14 21.37
C CYS A 608 -24.59 16.83 22.73
N PHE A 609 -25.75 16.78 23.35
CA PHE A 609 -25.96 17.31 24.70
C PHE A 609 -25.12 16.57 25.72
N ARG A 610 -25.12 15.21 25.70
CA ARG A 610 -24.26 14.39 26.57
C ARG A 610 -22.78 14.67 26.33
N PHE A 611 -22.32 14.76 25.07
CA PHE A 611 -20.94 15.12 24.77
C PHE A 611 -20.55 16.50 25.32
N SER A 612 -21.46 17.47 25.28
CA SER A 612 -21.19 18.80 25.85
C SER A 612 -21.02 18.76 27.37
N LEU A 613 -21.68 17.81 28.05
CA LEU A 613 -21.60 17.65 29.49
C LEU A 613 -20.40 16.82 29.96
N THR A 614 -20.00 15.82 29.17
CA THR A 614 -19.01 14.82 29.56
C THR A 614 -17.63 15.01 28.91
N SER A 615 -17.55 15.77 27.83
CA SER A 615 -16.30 15.98 27.07
C SER A 615 -15.88 17.43 27.07
N ARG A 616 -14.58 17.71 27.34
CA ARG A 616 -14.00 19.05 27.17
C ARG A 616 -14.04 19.50 25.70
N ASN A 617 -13.88 18.54 24.76
CA ASN A 617 -13.90 18.77 23.32
C ASN A 617 -14.97 17.91 22.67
N PRO A 618 -16.26 18.30 22.71
CA PRO A 618 -17.28 17.59 21.97
C PRO A 618 -16.98 17.59 20.46
N PRO A 619 -17.42 16.58 19.70
CA PRO A 619 -17.21 16.49 18.27
C PRO A 619 -17.53 17.79 17.54
N LEU A 620 -16.75 18.11 16.52
CA LEU A 620 -16.84 19.39 15.80
C LEU A 620 -18.25 19.68 15.27
N PHE A 621 -18.93 18.67 14.73
CA PHE A 621 -20.30 18.80 14.25
C PHE A 621 -21.30 19.13 15.38
N CYS A 622 -21.09 18.62 16.60
CA CYS A 622 -21.89 19.02 17.76
C CYS A 622 -21.63 20.48 18.12
N ARG A 623 -20.38 20.91 18.14
CA ARG A 623 -20.02 22.31 18.47
C ARG A 623 -20.55 23.28 17.44
N GLN A 624 -20.37 23.04 16.16
CA GLN A 624 -20.74 23.95 15.09
C GLN A 624 -22.21 23.87 14.73
N GLY A 625 -22.76 22.66 14.63
CA GLY A 625 -24.11 22.47 14.15
C GLY A 625 -25.19 22.67 15.20
N TYR A 626 -25.13 21.87 16.24
CA TYR A 626 -26.22 21.78 17.22
C TYR A 626 -25.94 22.61 18.46
N LEU A 627 -24.82 22.37 19.15
CA LEU A 627 -24.60 22.96 20.47
C LEU A 627 -24.40 24.48 20.43
N LYS A 628 -23.74 25.00 19.37
CA LYS A 628 -23.56 26.46 19.21
C LYS A 628 -24.88 27.17 19.03
N ARG A 629 -25.80 26.63 18.24
CA ARG A 629 -27.13 27.20 18.00
C ARG A 629 -28.04 27.15 19.23
N GLN A 630 -27.82 26.17 20.11
CA GLN A 630 -28.55 26.02 21.36
C GLN A 630 -27.91 26.80 22.51
N GLY A 631 -26.79 27.48 22.29
CA GLY A 631 -26.05 28.19 23.33
C GLY A 631 -25.45 27.31 24.41
N ILE A 632 -25.27 26.00 24.11
CA ILE A 632 -24.83 25.01 25.11
C ILE A 632 -23.30 24.99 25.21
N VAL A 633 -22.60 25.20 24.10
CA VAL A 633 -21.11 25.23 24.10
C VAL A 633 -20.61 26.51 24.74
N GLY A 634 -19.76 26.40 25.74
CA GLY A 634 -19.23 27.53 26.50
C GLY A 634 -20.12 28.05 27.62
N ASN A 635 -21.31 27.46 27.82
CA ASN A 635 -22.23 27.90 28.85
C ASN A 635 -21.99 27.17 30.19
N GLY A 636 -21.14 27.76 31.03
CA GLY A 636 -20.81 27.19 32.37
C GLY A 636 -22.04 27.11 33.31
N LYS A 637 -22.98 28.03 33.19
CA LYS A 637 -24.20 28.01 34.01
C LYS A 637 -25.10 26.82 33.68
N LEU A 638 -25.20 26.44 32.41
CA LEU A 638 -25.96 25.26 32.00
C LEU A 638 -25.34 23.98 32.48
N ARG A 639 -24.01 23.89 32.47
CA ARG A 639 -23.25 22.75 32.99
C ARG A 639 -23.44 22.63 34.51
N GLN A 640 -23.45 23.75 35.23
CA GLN A 640 -23.70 23.75 36.68
C GLN A 640 -25.11 23.27 36.96
N HIS A 641 -26.10 23.81 36.26
CA HIS A 641 -27.50 23.37 36.38
C HIS A 641 -27.68 21.87 36.13
N ALA A 642 -26.99 21.31 35.11
CA ALA A 642 -27.03 19.89 34.80
C ALA A 642 -26.39 19.04 35.91
N ARG A 643 -25.32 19.51 36.58
CA ARG A 643 -24.75 18.89 37.78
C ARG A 643 -25.72 18.90 38.93
N ASP A 644 -26.29 20.06 39.24
CA ASP A 644 -27.24 20.24 40.33
C ASP A 644 -28.53 19.40 40.15
N ALA A 645 -28.89 19.13 38.91
CA ALA A 645 -30.03 18.28 38.55
C ALA A 645 -29.65 16.76 38.51
N GLY A 646 -28.42 16.37 38.87
CA GLY A 646 -28.00 14.98 38.87
C GLY A 646 -27.88 14.33 37.49
N LEU A 647 -27.84 15.11 36.41
CA LEU A 647 -27.70 14.65 35.01
C LEU A 647 -26.26 14.36 34.62
N MET A 648 -25.29 14.67 35.49
CA MET A 648 -23.87 14.39 35.31
C MET A 648 -23.37 13.55 36.48
N PRO A 649 -22.51 12.51 36.23
CA PRO A 649 -21.81 11.84 37.31
C PRO A 649 -20.91 12.85 38.03
N GLY A 650 -20.95 12.82 39.35
CA GLY A 650 -20.10 13.67 40.17
C GLY A 650 -18.63 13.24 40.02
N HIS A 651 -17.87 13.94 39.22
CA HIS A 651 -16.42 13.89 39.23
C HIS A 651 -15.91 15.08 40.05
N GLN A 652 -15.16 14.75 41.07
CA GLN A 652 -14.38 15.72 41.83
C GLN A 652 -13.30 16.32 40.93
N ASP A 653 -13.33 17.57 40.90
CA ASP A 653 -12.39 18.64 40.60
C ASP A 653 -11.00 18.34 40.07
N SER A 654 -10.74 18.89 38.90
CA SER A 654 -9.61 19.80 38.74
C SER A 654 -10.13 21.04 38.01
N ASP A 655 -10.30 22.09 38.76
CA ASP A 655 -10.56 23.45 38.28
C ASP A 655 -9.30 23.98 37.57
N ASP A 656 -9.22 23.75 36.26
CA ASP A 656 -8.43 24.56 35.35
C ASP A 656 -9.25 24.72 34.07
N LEU A 657 -10.32 25.52 34.17
CA LEU A 657 -11.03 26.07 33.04
C LEU A 657 -10.16 27.18 32.45
N ILE A 658 -9.28 26.83 31.52
CA ILE A 658 -8.79 27.81 30.56
C ILE A 658 -10.03 28.22 29.75
N GLU A 659 -10.48 29.42 29.98
CA GLU A 659 -11.39 30.12 29.06
C GLU A 659 -10.67 30.21 27.72
N ASP A 660 -10.98 29.30 26.81
CA ASP A 660 -10.53 29.40 25.42
C ASP A 660 -11.39 30.46 24.74
N THR A 661 -11.03 31.72 24.99
CA THR A 661 -11.62 32.91 24.37
C THR A 661 -11.09 33.17 22.97
N THR A 662 -10.24 32.29 22.43
CA THR A 662 -9.70 32.40 21.08
C THR A 662 -10.26 31.34 20.17
N VAL A 663 -11.56 31.38 19.90
CA VAL A 663 -12.08 30.82 18.66
C VAL A 663 -11.96 31.93 17.60
N PRO A 664 -11.15 31.80 16.57
CA PRO A 664 -11.16 32.76 15.47
C PRO A 664 -12.57 32.79 14.89
N GLU A 665 -13.21 33.95 14.92
CA GLU A 665 -14.44 34.19 14.17
C GLU A 665 -14.14 34.17 12.68
N TYR A 666 -14.05 32.99 12.11
CA TYR A 666 -14.15 32.82 10.66
C TYR A 666 -15.61 32.48 10.32
N LEU A 667 -16.46 33.47 10.40
CA LEU A 667 -17.68 33.52 9.62
C LEU A 667 -17.32 34.20 8.30
N PRO A 668 -17.50 33.59 7.13
CA PRO A 668 -17.54 34.36 5.90
C PRO A 668 -18.73 35.29 6.00
N HIS A 669 -18.46 36.60 5.94
CA HIS A 669 -19.49 37.59 5.77
C HIS A 669 -20.34 37.24 4.54
N PRO A 670 -21.67 37.25 4.62
CA PRO A 670 -22.54 37.16 3.44
C PRO A 670 -22.39 38.49 2.66
N GLY A 671 -21.42 38.55 1.75
CA GLY A 671 -21.20 39.77 0.97
C GLY A 671 -19.84 39.87 0.30
N ALA A 672 -18.94 38.88 0.42
CA ALA A 672 -17.76 38.86 -0.40
C ALA A 672 -18.12 38.42 -1.81
N ALA A 673 -18.45 39.39 -2.64
CA ALA A 673 -18.54 39.23 -4.10
C ALA A 673 -17.26 38.63 -4.62
N VAL A 674 -17.43 37.66 -5.47
CA VAL A 674 -16.40 37.07 -6.32
C VAL A 674 -15.62 38.19 -7.01
N ALA A 675 -14.42 38.48 -6.54
CA ALA A 675 -13.44 39.23 -7.31
C ALA A 675 -12.83 38.25 -8.32
N SER A 676 -13.31 38.41 -9.54
CA SER A 676 -12.76 37.82 -10.76
C SER A 676 -11.30 38.14 -10.95
N GLY A 677 -10.54 37.16 -11.42
CA GLY A 677 -9.41 37.40 -12.28
C GLY A 677 -8.04 37.34 -11.59
N VAL A 678 -7.47 36.16 -11.59
CA VAL A 678 -6.02 36.01 -11.83
C VAL A 678 -5.86 35.13 -13.06
N HIS A 679 -5.61 35.79 -14.19
CA HIS A 679 -5.01 35.18 -15.36
C HIS A 679 -3.61 34.70 -14.96
N TYR A 680 -3.36 33.43 -15.12
CA TYR A 680 -2.01 32.91 -15.34
C TYR A 680 -1.86 32.66 -16.84
N ASP A 681 -1.19 33.60 -17.50
CA ASP A 681 -0.52 33.32 -18.76
C ASP A 681 0.72 32.46 -18.45
N LEU A 682 0.74 31.30 -19.04
CA LEU A 682 1.73 30.36 -19.50
C LEU A 682 1.35 28.93 -19.23
#